data_4c925d6ad6c57b7e10178f36b5e0de37
#
_entry.id   4c925d6ad6c57b7e10178f36b5e0de37
#
_cell.length_a   1.000
_cell.length_b   1.000
_cell.length_c   1.000
_cell.angle_alpha   90.00
_cell.angle_beta   90.00
_cell.angle_gamma   90.00
#
_symmetry.space_group_name_H-M   'P 1'
#
loop_
_entity.id
_entity.type
_entity.pdbx_description
1 polymer ?
#
loop_
_entity_poly.entity_id
_entity_poly.type
_entity_poly.pdbx_seq_one_letter_code
_entity_poly.pdbx_strand_id
1 'polypeptide(L)'
;MNKLKKHKQTEVHQHKNKVYKPRPDQGTYTRINRFFERHERIFFVISMILGALMSILLFDIKVSLSGDDCDYIINAQNFWRDFRFPGFRGPLYPIVLAPFVGVFGIKLILLKSLSAVFILLSLWLTYKSFRGIVPALVLMPALLLTSLCSFVFFYASHTYSEPMFMLTQALFLYFFSNYFLRNGNVSYTLKTDWEKYLILGMLALCMGLTRSIGYAVIGAVALFFMVKLRWKDLLYTVVATVLVFAAFQLFKTVVWSEAGSAYDIRNYLAKDYYAPSQGMEDWAGFVNRFLINSQIYLSAFLCQMMGIIPETPSNLPQTDVWRTVIIYLLYFSGLAIVFRRNMALLFVGIYIGVMNFASFVLLQIIWGQDRLIMIYYPLILLFLLGGLCYMFQSKPLRKFFFIYPVLLFVVCGGTLIISKNRVARNIPVLQQNMLGETLYGLTPDWQNFIKASQWAAHNLEKDAVIVSRKASISKIYADRDFTGLPATLTVPLDTLEYLKKNEKAPFIIAVDKHAFYGEQLQYVITSVTPVNIGGREVHQIGIYLMDDSLKNQTSEMLRDAGATYTNDLEDFIRECRKVDLVTLRIYDPDMMNRYLVERGIDYLLLPQLRQDPTQNNGIYINSIHRYVWFISQKYEGRFQTVKTFGTSEPCEIVKFIH
;
A
#
# COMPACT_ATOMS: atom_id res chain seq x y z
N MET A 1 -30.82 -33.99 -47.27
CA MET A 1 -30.16 -32.95 -46.42
C MET A 1 -29.99 -33.35 -44.93
N ASN A 2 -30.42 -34.49 -44.46
CA ASN A 2 -30.35 -34.89 -43.03
C ASN A 2 -29.17 -35.82 -42.64
N LYS A 3 -28.36 -36.28 -43.56
CA LYS A 3 -27.18 -37.13 -43.28
C LYS A 3 -25.87 -36.35 -43.05
N LEU A 4 -25.77 -35.12 -43.50
CA LEU A 4 -24.58 -34.27 -43.33
C LEU A 4 -24.52 -33.55 -41.98
N LYS A 5 -25.65 -33.39 -41.25
CA LYS A 5 -25.66 -32.78 -39.93
C LYS A 5 -25.24 -33.71 -38.79
N LYS A 6 -25.40 -35.05 -38.96
CA LYS A 6 -25.00 -36.03 -37.97
C LYS A 6 -23.46 -36.25 -37.90
N HIS A 7 -22.75 -36.05 -39.00
CA HIS A 7 -21.29 -36.29 -39.01
C HIS A 7 -20.49 -35.15 -38.37
N LYS A 8 -21.01 -33.92 -38.36
CA LYS A 8 -20.33 -32.77 -37.69
C LYS A 8 -20.51 -32.75 -36.17
N GLN A 9 -21.57 -33.37 -35.63
CA GLN A 9 -21.78 -33.46 -34.17
C GLN A 9 -20.96 -34.56 -33.51
N THR A 10 -20.55 -35.58 -34.25
CA THR A 10 -19.75 -36.69 -33.67
C THR A 10 -18.26 -36.36 -33.61
N GLU A 11 -17.75 -35.46 -34.45
CA GLU A 11 -16.34 -35.02 -34.38
C GLU A 11 -16.06 -34.00 -33.27
N VAL A 12 -17.08 -33.26 -32.81
CA VAL A 12 -16.90 -32.27 -31.72
C VAL A 12 -16.83 -32.94 -30.34
N HIS A 13 -17.31 -34.18 -30.19
CA HIS A 13 -17.28 -34.91 -28.91
C HIS A 13 -16.06 -35.79 -28.69
N GLN A 14 -15.22 -36.04 -29.69
CA GLN A 14 -14.03 -36.88 -29.54
C GLN A 14 -12.74 -36.15 -29.18
N HIS A 15 -12.75 -34.82 -29.06
CA HIS A 15 -11.58 -34.05 -28.56
C HIS A 15 -11.58 -33.81 -27.05
N LYS A 16 -12.48 -34.48 -26.30
CA LYS A 16 -12.40 -34.57 -24.85
C LYS A 16 -11.33 -35.57 -24.45
N ASN A 17 -10.31 -35.07 -23.77
CA ASN A 17 -9.27 -35.83 -23.07
C ASN A 17 -8.17 -36.45 -23.95
N LYS A 18 -7.32 -35.61 -24.55
CA LYS A 18 -5.90 -35.97 -24.57
C LYS A 18 -5.36 -35.84 -23.15
N VAL A 19 -5.74 -36.79 -22.30
CA VAL A 19 -5.03 -37.13 -21.07
C VAL A 19 -3.57 -37.30 -21.48
N TYR A 20 -2.70 -36.48 -21.01
CA TYR A 20 -1.25 -36.63 -21.13
C TYR A 20 -0.89 -37.99 -20.61
N LYS A 21 -0.69 -38.97 -21.53
CA LYS A 21 -0.20 -40.32 -21.18
C LYS A 21 1.26 -40.15 -20.78
N PRO A 22 1.64 -40.35 -19.52
CA PRO A 22 3.03 -40.27 -19.10
C PRO A 22 3.81 -41.35 -19.86
N ARG A 23 4.94 -40.95 -20.48
CA ARG A 23 5.88 -41.88 -21.07
C ARG A 23 6.32 -42.87 -19.99
N PRO A 24 6.31 -44.20 -20.26
CA PRO A 24 6.87 -45.17 -19.33
C PRO A 24 8.36 -44.83 -19.11
N ASP A 25 8.77 -44.87 -17.85
CA ASP A 25 10.14 -44.61 -17.39
C ASP A 25 10.57 -43.13 -17.27
N GLN A 26 9.92 -42.41 -16.35
CA GLN A 26 10.33 -41.09 -15.95
C GLN A 26 10.70 -41.07 -14.45
N GLY A 27 11.78 -41.73 -14.07
CA GLY A 27 12.51 -41.58 -12.80
C GLY A 27 11.82 -40.89 -11.58
N THR A 28 12.57 -40.23 -10.78
CA THR A 28 12.17 -39.57 -9.54
C THR A 28 11.07 -38.51 -9.72
N TYR A 29 11.12 -37.70 -10.80
CA TYR A 29 10.08 -36.70 -11.09
C TYR A 29 8.67 -37.30 -11.14
N THR A 30 8.49 -38.35 -11.91
CA THR A 30 7.17 -38.95 -12.11
C THR A 30 6.60 -39.54 -10.82
N ARG A 31 7.45 -40.17 -9.99
CA ARG A 31 7.03 -40.70 -8.69
C ARG A 31 6.55 -39.59 -7.76
N ILE A 32 7.32 -38.51 -7.64
CA ILE A 32 6.99 -37.40 -6.75
C ILE A 32 5.74 -36.64 -7.27
N ASN A 33 5.67 -36.36 -8.58
CA ASN A 33 4.51 -35.66 -9.12
C ASN A 33 3.21 -36.49 -8.98
N ARG A 34 3.23 -37.82 -9.21
CA ARG A 34 2.10 -38.73 -8.95
C ARG A 34 1.70 -38.74 -7.48
N PHE A 35 2.64 -38.67 -6.56
CA PHE A 35 2.33 -38.55 -5.14
C PHE A 35 1.53 -37.29 -4.85
N PHE A 36 1.95 -36.10 -5.34
CA PHE A 36 1.21 -34.86 -5.20
C PHE A 36 -0.13 -34.88 -5.92
N GLU A 37 -0.22 -35.45 -7.13
CA GLU A 37 -1.48 -35.61 -7.87
C GLU A 37 -2.49 -36.48 -7.11
N ARG A 38 -2.03 -37.63 -6.56
CA ARG A 38 -2.87 -38.54 -5.78
C ARG A 38 -3.41 -37.88 -4.50
N HIS A 39 -2.62 -37.05 -3.86
CA HIS A 39 -2.95 -36.40 -2.58
C HIS A 39 -3.29 -34.90 -2.75
N GLU A 40 -3.56 -34.46 -3.94
CA GLU A 40 -3.78 -33.06 -4.29
C GLU A 40 -4.82 -32.37 -3.40
N ARG A 41 -5.97 -33.02 -3.19
CA ARG A 41 -7.06 -32.50 -2.34
C ARG A 41 -6.63 -32.39 -0.87
N ILE A 42 -5.86 -33.35 -0.37
CA ILE A 42 -5.37 -33.35 1.01
C ILE A 42 -4.41 -32.18 1.21
N PHE A 43 -3.41 -31.98 0.34
CA PHE A 43 -2.48 -30.86 0.41
C PHE A 43 -3.20 -29.51 0.31
N PHE A 44 -4.21 -29.41 -0.56
CA PHE A 44 -5.03 -28.22 -0.65
C PHE A 44 -5.79 -27.92 0.65
N VAL A 45 -6.47 -28.91 1.23
CA VAL A 45 -7.19 -28.76 2.50
C VAL A 45 -6.23 -28.38 3.63
N ILE A 46 -5.07 -29.03 3.71
CA ILE A 46 -4.01 -28.67 4.68
C ILE A 46 -3.59 -27.22 4.49
N SER A 47 -3.35 -26.76 3.25
CA SER A 47 -3.00 -25.36 2.97
C SER A 47 -4.08 -24.39 3.46
N MET A 48 -5.37 -24.71 3.21
CA MET A 48 -6.49 -23.87 3.68
C MET A 48 -6.59 -23.81 5.21
N ILE A 49 -6.41 -24.95 5.89
CA ILE A 49 -6.42 -25.03 7.35
C ILE A 49 -5.24 -24.24 7.94
N LEU A 50 -4.04 -24.41 7.38
CA LEU A 50 -2.86 -23.66 7.82
C LEU A 50 -3.02 -22.15 7.61
N GLY A 51 -3.57 -21.73 6.47
CA GLY A 51 -3.87 -20.33 6.22
C GLY A 51 -4.89 -19.76 7.21
N ALA A 52 -5.96 -20.49 7.50
CA ALA A 52 -6.94 -20.09 8.51
C ALA A 52 -6.31 -20.01 9.91
N LEU A 53 -5.50 -21.00 10.28
CA LEU A 53 -4.77 -21.01 11.55
C LEU A 53 -3.80 -19.80 11.65
N MET A 54 -3.03 -19.53 10.60
CA MET A 54 -2.13 -18.38 10.55
C MET A 54 -2.88 -17.05 10.68
N SER A 55 -4.07 -16.93 10.06
CA SER A 55 -4.93 -15.75 10.19
C SER A 55 -5.36 -15.52 11.65
N ILE A 56 -5.65 -16.58 12.39
CA ILE A 56 -6.03 -16.51 13.81
C ILE A 56 -4.80 -16.18 14.68
N LEU A 57 -3.70 -16.90 14.50
CA LEU A 57 -2.49 -16.74 15.33
C LEU A 57 -1.82 -15.37 15.17
N LEU A 58 -1.98 -14.73 14.01
CA LEU A 58 -1.46 -13.39 13.72
C LEU A 58 -2.52 -12.29 13.87
N PHE A 59 -3.70 -12.64 14.40
CA PHE A 59 -4.78 -11.66 14.55
C PHE A 59 -4.43 -10.62 15.61
N ASP A 60 -4.68 -9.35 15.27
CA ASP A 60 -4.55 -8.20 16.16
C ASP A 60 -5.75 -7.27 15.93
N ILE A 61 -6.47 -6.92 16.99
CA ILE A 61 -7.67 -6.08 16.91
C ILE A 61 -7.35 -4.60 16.61
N LYS A 62 -6.13 -4.15 16.92
CA LYS A 62 -5.75 -2.74 16.78
C LYS A 62 -5.70 -2.30 15.31
N VAL A 63 -6.06 -1.06 15.03
CA VAL A 63 -5.78 -0.45 13.72
C VAL A 63 -4.28 -0.15 13.56
N SER A 64 -3.82 -0.02 12.34
CA SER A 64 -2.43 0.34 12.09
C SER A 64 -2.15 1.79 12.48
N LEU A 65 -0.97 2.05 13.02
CA LEU A 65 -0.56 3.40 13.44
C LEU A 65 -0.30 4.34 12.25
N SER A 66 -0.15 3.79 11.04
CA SER A 66 -0.12 4.58 9.80
C SER A 66 -1.48 5.22 9.48
N GLY A 67 -2.59 4.55 9.86
CA GLY A 67 -3.95 5.03 9.68
C GLY A 67 -4.61 4.65 8.36
N ASP A 68 -3.91 3.93 7.46
CA ASP A 68 -4.47 3.53 6.15
C ASP A 68 -5.79 2.74 6.29
N ASP A 69 -5.90 1.85 7.27
CA ASP A 69 -7.12 1.08 7.55
C ASP A 69 -8.26 1.96 8.05
N CYS A 70 -7.94 2.99 8.87
CA CYS A 70 -8.94 3.97 9.30
C CYS A 70 -9.53 4.72 8.10
N ASP A 71 -8.70 5.14 7.16
CA ASP A 71 -9.14 5.87 5.98
C ASP A 71 -10.05 5.01 5.08
N TYR A 72 -9.77 3.71 4.91
CA TYR A 72 -10.66 2.80 4.20
C TYR A 72 -12.01 2.65 4.91
N ILE A 73 -12.03 2.50 6.23
CA ILE A 73 -13.26 2.34 7.03
C ILE A 73 -14.11 3.62 6.98
N ILE A 74 -13.49 4.80 7.13
CA ILE A 74 -14.17 6.10 7.07
C ILE A 74 -14.75 6.35 5.67
N ASN A 75 -14.00 6.04 4.61
CA ASN A 75 -14.53 6.15 3.24
C ASN A 75 -15.69 5.17 3.00
N ALA A 76 -15.67 3.97 3.59
CA ALA A 76 -16.79 3.04 3.53
C ALA A 76 -18.04 3.59 4.26
N GLN A 77 -17.83 4.19 5.43
CA GLN A 77 -18.91 4.84 6.19
C GLN A 77 -19.53 6.01 5.41
N ASN A 78 -18.70 6.87 4.81
CA ASN A 78 -19.16 8.01 4.01
C ASN A 78 -19.89 7.53 2.74
N PHE A 79 -19.42 6.45 2.10
CA PHE A 79 -20.11 5.87 0.96
C PHE A 79 -21.48 5.32 1.35
N TRP A 80 -21.59 4.62 2.47
CA TRP A 80 -22.86 4.08 2.95
C TRP A 80 -23.86 5.18 3.33
N ARG A 81 -23.38 6.21 4.04
CA ARG A 81 -24.27 7.26 4.58
C ARG A 81 -24.68 8.29 3.54
N ASP A 82 -23.69 8.78 2.78
CA ASP A 82 -23.85 9.96 1.92
C ASP A 82 -23.70 9.61 0.44
N PHE A 83 -23.53 8.33 0.11
CA PHE A 83 -23.20 7.83 -1.24
C PHE A 83 -22.02 8.55 -1.89
N ARG A 84 -21.07 9.05 -1.08
CA ARG A 84 -19.89 9.78 -1.53
C ARG A 84 -18.89 8.82 -2.13
N PHE A 85 -18.47 9.06 -3.38
CA PHE A 85 -17.46 8.21 -4.03
C PHE A 85 -16.13 8.24 -3.25
N PRO A 86 -15.55 7.07 -2.90
CA PRO A 86 -14.31 7.03 -2.14
C PRO A 86 -13.15 7.65 -2.92
N GLY A 87 -12.54 8.70 -2.36
CA GLY A 87 -11.42 9.42 -2.95
C GLY A 87 -10.04 8.87 -2.60
N PHE A 88 -9.95 7.95 -1.63
CA PHE A 88 -8.69 7.45 -1.13
C PHE A 88 -8.26 6.16 -1.85
N ARG A 89 -7.06 6.17 -2.42
CA ARG A 89 -6.38 5.05 -3.11
C ARG A 89 -7.29 4.23 -4.04
N GLY A 90 -7.77 3.03 -3.68
CA GLY A 90 -8.64 2.19 -4.51
C GLY A 90 -10.10 2.27 -4.06
N PRO A 91 -11.03 2.85 -4.84
CA PRO A 91 -12.41 3.07 -4.43
C PRO A 91 -13.22 1.78 -4.21
N LEU A 92 -12.88 0.67 -4.89
CA LEU A 92 -13.64 -0.56 -4.81
C LEU A 92 -13.60 -1.20 -3.42
N TYR A 93 -12.47 -1.10 -2.71
CA TYR A 93 -12.35 -1.71 -1.38
C TYR A 93 -13.29 -1.03 -0.35
N PRO A 94 -13.31 0.30 -0.18
CA PRO A 94 -14.31 0.95 0.67
C PRO A 94 -15.76 0.66 0.26
N ILE A 95 -16.05 0.58 -1.04
CA ILE A 95 -17.41 0.25 -1.53
C ILE A 95 -17.82 -1.16 -1.07
N VAL A 96 -16.90 -2.14 -1.12
CA VAL A 96 -17.17 -3.51 -0.62
C VAL A 96 -17.30 -3.55 0.89
N LEU A 97 -16.59 -2.70 1.64
CA LEU A 97 -16.71 -2.59 3.09
C LEU A 97 -18.00 -1.87 3.53
N ALA A 98 -18.54 -0.97 2.70
CA ALA A 98 -19.65 -0.09 3.06
C ALA A 98 -20.89 -0.82 3.64
N PRO A 99 -21.42 -1.91 3.05
CA PRO A 99 -22.56 -2.61 3.62
C PRO A 99 -22.27 -3.21 5.01
N PHE A 100 -21.01 -3.65 5.27
CA PHE A 100 -20.65 -4.18 6.58
C PHE A 100 -20.56 -3.08 7.63
N VAL A 101 -19.95 -1.94 7.27
CA VAL A 101 -19.88 -0.76 8.16
C VAL A 101 -21.29 -0.19 8.39
N GLY A 102 -22.11 -0.12 7.35
CA GLY A 102 -23.46 0.43 7.44
C GLY A 102 -24.41 -0.40 8.31
N VAL A 103 -24.38 -1.73 8.18
CA VAL A 103 -25.27 -2.63 8.93
C VAL A 103 -24.76 -2.91 10.35
N PHE A 104 -23.47 -3.11 10.53
CA PHE A 104 -22.89 -3.56 11.80
C PHE A 104 -22.15 -2.48 12.58
N GLY A 105 -21.99 -1.28 11.99
CA GLY A 105 -21.14 -0.23 12.52
C GLY A 105 -19.65 -0.56 12.38
N ILE A 106 -18.80 0.23 13.02
CA ILE A 106 -17.35 0.02 13.00
C ILE A 106 -16.98 -1.12 13.95
N LYS A 107 -17.07 -2.35 13.46
CA LYS A 107 -16.67 -3.58 14.19
C LYS A 107 -15.35 -4.10 13.63
N LEU A 108 -14.23 -3.69 14.22
CA LEU A 108 -12.89 -4.00 13.72
C LEU A 108 -12.65 -5.50 13.50
N ILE A 109 -13.12 -6.36 14.42
CA ILE A 109 -13.00 -7.82 14.28
C ILE A 109 -13.67 -8.30 12.98
N LEU A 110 -14.89 -7.84 12.70
CA LEU A 110 -15.62 -8.22 11.49
C LEU A 110 -14.88 -7.75 10.23
N LEU A 111 -14.50 -6.46 10.19
CA LEU A 111 -13.84 -5.85 9.02
C LEU A 111 -12.49 -6.52 8.72
N LYS A 112 -11.71 -6.84 9.75
CA LYS A 112 -10.45 -7.57 9.61
C LYS A 112 -10.66 -9.03 9.20
N SER A 113 -11.69 -9.69 9.71
CA SER A 113 -12.03 -11.06 9.29
C SER A 113 -12.35 -11.15 7.80
N LEU A 114 -12.90 -10.09 7.18
CA LEU A 114 -13.10 -10.04 5.73
C LEU A 114 -11.75 -10.12 4.97
N SER A 115 -10.69 -9.49 5.48
CA SER A 115 -9.36 -9.59 4.88
C SER A 115 -8.83 -11.03 4.91
N ALA A 116 -9.02 -11.74 6.03
CA ALA A 116 -8.68 -13.16 6.12
C ALA A 116 -9.46 -14.00 5.09
N VAL A 117 -10.77 -13.76 4.98
CA VAL A 117 -11.63 -14.43 3.98
C VAL A 117 -11.16 -14.15 2.56
N PHE A 118 -10.79 -12.91 2.23
CA PHE A 118 -10.30 -12.56 0.90
C PHE A 118 -9.00 -13.29 0.55
N ILE A 119 -8.05 -13.40 1.49
CA ILE A 119 -6.81 -14.16 1.26
C ILE A 119 -7.14 -15.65 1.05
N LEU A 120 -7.95 -16.26 1.91
CA LEU A 120 -8.31 -17.67 1.78
C LEU A 120 -9.04 -17.97 0.47
N LEU A 121 -10.00 -17.12 0.06
CA LEU A 121 -10.68 -17.23 -1.22
C LEU A 121 -9.71 -17.05 -2.41
N SER A 122 -8.71 -16.17 -2.27
CA SER A 122 -7.69 -16.00 -3.31
C SER A 122 -6.85 -17.26 -3.50
N LEU A 123 -6.48 -17.95 -2.42
CA LEU A 123 -5.77 -19.24 -2.49
C LEU A 123 -6.64 -20.33 -3.12
N TRP A 124 -7.90 -20.39 -2.74
CA TRP A 124 -8.87 -21.34 -3.34
C TRP A 124 -9.03 -21.11 -4.85
N LEU A 125 -9.19 -19.85 -5.27
CA LEU A 125 -9.29 -19.50 -6.70
C LEU A 125 -7.98 -19.76 -7.44
N THR A 126 -6.82 -19.49 -6.84
CA THR A 126 -5.51 -19.82 -7.42
C THR A 126 -5.38 -21.32 -7.64
N TYR A 127 -5.77 -22.15 -6.65
CA TYR A 127 -5.85 -23.59 -6.84
C TYR A 127 -6.75 -23.98 -8.03
N LYS A 128 -7.97 -23.44 -8.09
CA LYS A 128 -8.92 -23.70 -9.18
C LYS A 128 -8.40 -23.25 -10.54
N SER A 129 -7.68 -22.14 -10.60
CA SER A 129 -7.09 -21.59 -11.82
C SER A 129 -6.07 -22.53 -12.44
N PHE A 130 -5.18 -23.07 -11.62
CA PHE A 130 -3.99 -23.77 -12.12
C PHE A 130 -4.05 -25.30 -11.99
N ARG A 131 -5.03 -25.82 -11.28
CA ARG A 131 -5.25 -27.25 -11.16
C ARG A 131 -5.40 -27.91 -12.54
N GLY A 132 -4.63 -28.98 -12.79
CA GLY A 132 -4.64 -29.76 -14.03
C GLY A 132 -3.95 -29.10 -15.22
N ILE A 133 -3.48 -27.85 -15.12
CA ILE A 133 -2.69 -27.17 -16.16
C ILE A 133 -1.26 -26.84 -15.70
N VAL A 134 -1.01 -26.87 -14.40
CA VAL A 134 0.31 -26.81 -13.79
C VAL A 134 0.56 -28.12 -13.04
N PRO A 135 1.78 -28.68 -13.05
CA PRO A 135 2.09 -29.91 -12.31
C PRO A 135 1.76 -29.77 -10.82
N ALA A 136 1.15 -30.81 -10.23
CA ALA A 136 0.78 -30.79 -8.82
C ALA A 136 2.00 -30.63 -7.90
N LEU A 137 3.16 -31.15 -8.29
CA LEU A 137 4.47 -30.95 -7.63
C LEU A 137 4.89 -29.48 -7.55
N VAL A 138 4.34 -28.60 -8.38
CA VAL A 138 4.61 -27.16 -8.37
C VAL A 138 3.50 -26.41 -7.64
N LEU A 139 2.25 -26.71 -7.99
CA LEU A 139 1.08 -26.00 -7.46
C LEU A 139 0.91 -26.21 -5.94
N MET A 140 1.01 -27.46 -5.47
CA MET A 140 0.77 -27.77 -4.05
C MET A 140 1.82 -27.15 -3.13
N PRO A 141 3.14 -27.27 -3.40
CA PRO A 141 4.15 -26.54 -2.60
C PRO A 141 3.99 -25.02 -2.64
N ALA A 142 3.64 -24.43 -3.78
CA ALA A 142 3.43 -22.99 -3.86
C ALA A 142 2.29 -22.52 -2.93
N LEU A 143 1.16 -23.25 -2.90
CA LEU A 143 0.04 -22.97 -2.01
C LEU A 143 0.41 -23.22 -0.54
N LEU A 144 1.09 -24.32 -0.25
CA LEU A 144 1.51 -24.65 1.12
C LEU A 144 2.48 -23.61 1.69
N LEU A 145 3.51 -23.23 0.93
CA LEU A 145 4.48 -22.19 1.33
C LEU A 145 3.80 -20.83 1.51
N THR A 146 2.83 -20.49 0.65
CA THR A 146 2.03 -19.28 0.84
C THR A 146 1.23 -19.33 2.14
N SER A 147 0.60 -20.48 2.43
CA SER A 147 -0.21 -20.67 3.65
C SER A 147 0.63 -20.66 4.93
N LEU A 148 1.91 -21.00 4.85
CA LEU A 148 2.86 -20.93 5.96
C LEU A 148 3.50 -19.55 6.11
N CYS A 149 3.40 -18.67 5.12
CA CYS A 149 4.07 -17.38 5.11
C CYS A 149 3.37 -16.36 6.02
N SER A 150 3.96 -16.07 7.17
CA SER A 150 3.43 -15.10 8.13
C SER A 150 3.30 -13.67 7.58
N PHE A 151 4.10 -13.28 6.59
CA PHE A 151 3.97 -11.97 5.95
C PHE A 151 2.63 -11.82 5.21
N VAL A 152 2.14 -12.88 4.56
CA VAL A 152 0.85 -12.88 3.88
C VAL A 152 -0.29 -12.77 4.90
N PHE A 153 -0.24 -13.57 5.97
CA PHE A 153 -1.32 -13.64 6.95
C PHE A 153 -1.27 -12.54 8.02
N PHE A 154 -0.16 -11.80 8.14
CA PHE A 154 -0.13 -10.56 8.90
C PHE A 154 -1.17 -9.57 8.36
N TYR A 155 -1.31 -9.46 7.05
CA TYR A 155 -2.31 -8.59 6.41
C TYR A 155 -3.74 -9.15 6.45
N ALA A 156 -3.93 -10.39 6.86
CA ALA A 156 -5.26 -10.93 7.18
C ALA A 156 -5.89 -10.24 8.40
N SER A 157 -5.07 -9.65 9.28
CA SER A 157 -5.53 -8.88 10.44
C SER A 157 -5.54 -7.35 10.23
N HIS A 158 -5.52 -6.89 8.97
CA HIS A 158 -5.56 -5.47 8.63
C HIS A 158 -6.71 -5.18 7.66
N THR A 159 -7.35 -4.03 7.82
CA THR A 159 -8.40 -3.56 6.89
C THR A 159 -7.73 -2.81 5.74
N TYR A 160 -6.92 -3.52 4.96
CA TYR A 160 -6.15 -2.99 3.83
C TYR A 160 -6.67 -3.52 2.50
N SER A 161 -6.37 -2.81 1.41
CA SER A 161 -6.80 -3.21 0.06
C SER A 161 -6.03 -4.41 -0.52
N GLU A 162 -4.88 -4.78 0.06
CA GLU A 162 -4.03 -5.88 -0.40
C GLU A 162 -4.73 -7.25 -0.39
N PRO A 163 -5.44 -7.67 0.68
CA PRO A 163 -6.19 -8.92 0.67
C PRO A 163 -7.27 -8.97 -0.42
N MET A 164 -8.00 -7.85 -0.61
CA MET A 164 -8.99 -7.77 -1.67
C MET A 164 -8.35 -7.77 -3.06
N PHE A 165 -7.18 -7.14 -3.22
CA PHE A 165 -6.44 -7.19 -4.48
C PHE A 165 -6.01 -8.63 -4.81
N MET A 166 -5.54 -9.41 -3.84
CA MET A 166 -5.25 -10.83 -4.04
C MET A 166 -6.50 -11.60 -4.52
N LEU A 167 -7.67 -11.29 -3.97
CA LEU A 167 -8.93 -11.90 -4.41
C LEU A 167 -9.29 -11.51 -5.85
N THR A 168 -9.29 -10.21 -6.18
CA THR A 168 -9.62 -9.74 -7.53
C THR A 168 -8.61 -10.25 -8.56
N GLN A 169 -7.33 -10.30 -8.22
CA GLN A 169 -6.27 -10.94 -9.02
C GLN A 169 -6.56 -12.43 -9.26
N ALA A 170 -6.95 -13.16 -8.21
CA ALA A 170 -7.24 -14.59 -8.33
C ALA A 170 -8.52 -14.86 -9.14
N LEU A 171 -9.54 -14.00 -9.04
CA LEU A 171 -10.75 -14.04 -9.89
C LEU A 171 -10.37 -13.80 -11.36
N PHE A 172 -9.54 -12.79 -11.64
CA PHE A 172 -9.03 -12.54 -12.98
C PHE A 172 -8.29 -13.75 -13.54
N LEU A 173 -7.37 -14.33 -12.78
CA LEU A 173 -6.60 -15.51 -13.16
C LEU A 173 -7.49 -16.74 -13.37
N TYR A 174 -8.51 -16.92 -12.53
CA TYR A 174 -9.46 -18.02 -12.66
C TYR A 174 -10.23 -17.93 -13.98
N PHE A 175 -10.74 -16.74 -14.29
CA PHE A 175 -11.43 -16.51 -15.56
C PHE A 175 -10.47 -16.67 -16.74
N PHE A 176 -9.31 -16.02 -16.71
CA PHE A 176 -8.33 -16.07 -17.80
C PHE A 176 -7.82 -17.49 -18.04
N SER A 177 -7.55 -18.26 -16.97
CA SER A 177 -7.07 -19.64 -17.12
C SER A 177 -8.12 -20.56 -17.76
N ASN A 178 -9.39 -20.44 -17.37
CA ASN A 178 -10.44 -21.29 -17.89
C ASN A 178 -10.74 -21.03 -19.37
N TYR A 179 -10.73 -19.79 -19.80
CA TYR A 179 -11.10 -19.43 -21.18
C TYR A 179 -9.91 -19.33 -22.12
N PHE A 180 -8.78 -18.81 -21.69
CA PHE A 180 -7.66 -18.49 -22.58
C PHE A 180 -6.44 -19.42 -22.45
N LEU A 181 -6.30 -20.15 -21.31
CA LEU A 181 -5.17 -21.06 -21.09
C LEU A 181 -5.54 -22.54 -21.24
N ARG A 182 -6.68 -22.99 -20.69
CA ARG A 182 -7.10 -24.41 -20.74
C ARG A 182 -7.47 -24.88 -22.14
N ASN A 183 -8.10 -24.00 -22.92
CA ASN A 183 -8.62 -24.33 -24.24
C ASN A 183 -7.56 -24.17 -25.35
N GLY A 184 -6.32 -23.97 -25.03
CA GLY A 184 -5.19 -23.96 -25.95
C GLY A 184 -5.32 -22.90 -27.05
N ASN A 185 -5.38 -23.35 -28.31
CA ASN A 185 -5.44 -22.47 -29.49
C ASN A 185 -6.87 -22.16 -29.98
N VAL A 186 -7.87 -22.23 -29.11
CA VAL A 186 -9.23 -21.86 -29.52
C VAL A 186 -9.27 -20.37 -29.80
N SER A 187 -9.52 -20.04 -31.07
CA SER A 187 -9.80 -18.66 -31.46
C SER A 187 -11.27 -18.37 -31.20
N TYR A 188 -11.54 -17.45 -30.30
CA TYR A 188 -12.88 -16.94 -30.07
C TYR A 188 -13.30 -15.99 -31.20
N THR A 189 -14.61 -15.94 -31.48
CA THR A 189 -15.18 -15.01 -32.43
C THR A 189 -15.99 -13.95 -31.69
N LEU A 190 -15.89 -12.69 -32.10
CA LEU A 190 -16.69 -11.61 -31.51
C LEU A 190 -18.19 -11.88 -31.57
N LYS A 191 -18.64 -12.63 -32.58
CA LYS A 191 -20.06 -12.89 -32.80
C LYS A 191 -20.69 -13.79 -31.74
N THR A 192 -19.90 -14.67 -31.11
CA THR A 192 -20.39 -15.70 -30.16
C THR A 192 -19.75 -15.61 -28.77
N ASP A 193 -18.65 -14.89 -28.63
CA ASP A 193 -17.81 -14.94 -27.42
C ASP A 193 -17.43 -13.55 -26.88
N TRP A 194 -18.12 -12.51 -27.31
CA TRP A 194 -17.82 -11.12 -26.92
C TRP A 194 -17.88 -10.89 -25.41
N GLU A 195 -18.77 -11.61 -24.73
CA GLU A 195 -18.92 -11.53 -23.28
C GLU A 195 -17.62 -11.89 -22.52
N LYS A 196 -16.79 -12.80 -23.08
CA LYS A 196 -15.52 -13.20 -22.46
C LYS A 196 -14.53 -12.05 -22.40
N TYR A 197 -14.47 -11.23 -23.44
CA TYR A 197 -13.61 -10.05 -23.49
C TYR A 197 -14.13 -8.92 -22.59
N LEU A 198 -15.46 -8.73 -22.52
CA LEU A 198 -16.05 -7.77 -21.60
C LEU A 198 -15.82 -8.14 -20.14
N ILE A 199 -16.01 -9.41 -19.77
CA ILE A 199 -15.73 -9.88 -18.40
C ILE A 199 -14.24 -9.69 -18.08
N LEU A 200 -13.34 -9.95 -19.03
CA LEU A 200 -11.91 -9.73 -18.86
C LEU A 200 -11.62 -8.24 -18.60
N GLY A 201 -12.23 -7.34 -19.39
CA GLY A 201 -12.14 -5.90 -19.17
C GLY A 201 -12.71 -5.45 -17.82
N MET A 202 -13.87 -5.99 -17.41
CA MET A 202 -14.47 -5.70 -16.08
C MET A 202 -13.58 -6.17 -14.93
N LEU A 203 -12.99 -7.37 -15.03
CA LEU A 203 -12.07 -7.87 -14.00
C LEU A 203 -10.79 -7.03 -13.94
N ALA A 204 -10.27 -6.58 -15.09
CA ALA A 204 -9.13 -5.64 -15.13
C ALA A 204 -9.49 -4.29 -14.50
N LEU A 205 -10.69 -3.76 -14.76
CA LEU A 205 -11.21 -2.57 -14.10
C LEU A 205 -11.32 -2.78 -12.58
N CYS A 206 -11.91 -3.89 -12.12
CA CYS A 206 -12.01 -4.21 -10.68
C CYS A 206 -10.64 -4.26 -10.00
N MET A 207 -9.64 -4.87 -10.65
CA MET A 207 -8.26 -4.87 -10.14
C MET A 207 -7.72 -3.43 -10.01
N GLY A 208 -7.88 -2.60 -11.04
CA GLY A 208 -7.44 -1.21 -11.04
C GLY A 208 -8.18 -0.35 -10.01
N LEU A 209 -9.49 -0.56 -9.83
CA LEU A 209 -10.30 0.11 -8.80
C LEU A 209 -10.00 -0.39 -7.38
N THR A 210 -9.42 -1.58 -7.22
CA THR A 210 -8.92 -2.05 -5.92
C THR A 210 -7.57 -1.41 -5.58
N ARG A 211 -6.66 -1.38 -6.56
CA ARG A 211 -5.35 -0.72 -6.47
C ARG A 211 -4.91 -0.27 -7.86
N SER A 212 -4.39 0.94 -7.99
CA SER A 212 -3.97 1.52 -9.28
C SER A 212 -3.02 0.64 -10.09
N ILE A 213 -2.10 -0.08 -9.40
CA ILE A 213 -1.20 -1.03 -10.05
C ILE A 213 -1.94 -2.15 -10.80
N GLY A 214 -3.18 -2.46 -10.41
CA GLY A 214 -4.02 -3.46 -11.07
C GLY A 214 -4.26 -3.19 -12.56
N TYR A 215 -4.19 -1.93 -13.00
CA TYR A 215 -4.31 -1.59 -14.42
C TYR A 215 -3.18 -2.18 -15.28
N ALA A 216 -2.02 -2.47 -14.71
CA ALA A 216 -0.91 -3.11 -15.42
C ALA A 216 -1.25 -4.51 -15.95
N VAL A 217 -2.31 -5.16 -15.44
CA VAL A 217 -2.79 -6.45 -15.96
C VAL A 217 -3.13 -6.39 -17.45
N ILE A 218 -3.61 -5.24 -17.94
CA ILE A 218 -3.94 -5.03 -19.35
C ILE A 218 -2.66 -5.20 -20.20
N GLY A 219 -1.54 -4.61 -19.74
CA GLY A 219 -0.23 -4.79 -20.37
C GLY A 219 0.25 -6.24 -20.35
N ALA A 220 0.03 -6.96 -19.22
CA ALA A 220 0.39 -8.37 -19.12
C ALA A 220 -0.39 -9.27 -20.10
N VAL A 221 -1.70 -9.05 -20.25
CA VAL A 221 -2.54 -9.75 -21.22
C VAL A 221 -2.15 -9.43 -22.65
N ALA A 222 -1.95 -8.13 -22.93
CA ALA A 222 -1.52 -7.68 -24.26
C ALA A 222 -0.19 -8.33 -24.67
N LEU A 223 0.80 -8.30 -23.77
CA LEU A 223 2.11 -8.92 -24.01
C LEU A 223 1.99 -10.45 -24.21
N PHE A 224 1.15 -11.12 -23.43
CA PHE A 224 0.92 -12.56 -23.59
C PHE A 224 0.31 -12.88 -24.97
N PHE A 225 -0.71 -12.14 -25.40
CA PHE A 225 -1.32 -12.36 -26.72
C PHE A 225 -0.36 -12.02 -27.88
N MET A 226 0.46 -10.98 -27.74
CA MET A 226 1.54 -10.66 -28.71
C MET A 226 2.56 -11.81 -28.80
N VAL A 227 3.06 -12.30 -27.67
CA VAL A 227 4.03 -13.39 -27.60
C VAL A 227 3.47 -14.69 -28.20
N LYS A 228 2.15 -14.91 -28.09
CA LYS A 228 1.44 -16.06 -28.69
C LYS A 228 0.89 -15.80 -30.08
N LEU A 229 1.17 -14.62 -30.68
CA LEU A 229 0.68 -14.19 -31.98
C LEU A 229 -0.85 -14.25 -32.11
N ARG A 230 -1.57 -14.04 -31.00
CA ARG A 230 -3.04 -14.04 -30.92
C ARG A 230 -3.58 -12.63 -31.13
N TRP A 231 -3.33 -12.05 -32.28
CA TRP A 231 -3.64 -10.66 -32.60
C TRP A 231 -5.13 -10.31 -32.51
N LYS A 232 -6.03 -11.25 -32.83
CA LYS A 232 -7.48 -11.04 -32.71
C LYS A 232 -7.88 -10.91 -31.24
N ASP A 233 -7.36 -11.81 -30.37
CA ASP A 233 -7.66 -11.75 -28.94
C ASP A 233 -7.09 -10.48 -28.30
N LEU A 234 -5.92 -10.03 -28.75
CA LEU A 234 -5.34 -8.76 -28.35
C LEU A 234 -6.28 -7.59 -28.71
N LEU A 235 -6.68 -7.50 -29.99
CA LEU A 235 -7.55 -6.41 -30.43
C LEU A 235 -8.89 -6.41 -29.67
N TYR A 236 -9.53 -7.58 -29.55
CA TYR A 236 -10.82 -7.69 -28.86
C TYR A 236 -10.73 -7.36 -27.39
N THR A 237 -9.63 -7.78 -26.72
CA THR A 237 -9.38 -7.41 -25.33
C THR A 237 -9.19 -5.91 -25.16
N VAL A 238 -8.39 -5.26 -26.02
CA VAL A 238 -8.17 -3.82 -25.98
C VAL A 238 -9.48 -3.07 -26.19
N VAL A 239 -10.24 -3.40 -27.24
CA VAL A 239 -11.53 -2.76 -27.52
C VAL A 239 -12.51 -2.94 -26.37
N ALA A 240 -12.68 -4.17 -25.87
CA ALA A 240 -13.57 -4.44 -24.75
C ALA A 240 -13.16 -3.71 -23.48
N THR A 241 -11.86 -3.67 -23.19
CA THR A 241 -11.32 -2.92 -22.05
C THR A 241 -11.62 -1.44 -22.17
N VAL A 242 -11.35 -0.82 -23.32
CA VAL A 242 -11.65 0.61 -23.57
C VAL A 242 -13.14 0.88 -23.39
N LEU A 243 -14.03 0.03 -23.92
CA LEU A 243 -15.48 0.18 -23.77
C LEU A 243 -15.92 0.10 -22.31
N VAL A 244 -15.40 -0.87 -21.53
CA VAL A 244 -15.70 -1.02 -20.12
C VAL A 244 -15.23 0.19 -19.32
N PHE A 245 -14.01 0.67 -19.58
CA PHE A 245 -13.47 1.84 -18.89
C PHE A 245 -14.22 3.12 -19.26
N ALA A 246 -14.55 3.31 -20.54
CA ALA A 246 -15.35 4.45 -20.99
C ALA A 246 -16.75 4.45 -20.35
N ALA A 247 -17.41 3.29 -20.30
CA ALA A 247 -18.70 3.12 -19.65
C ALA A 247 -18.64 3.42 -18.15
N PHE A 248 -17.59 2.95 -17.47
CA PHE A 248 -17.37 3.25 -16.05
C PHE A 248 -17.12 4.74 -15.82
N GLN A 249 -16.27 5.39 -16.63
CA GLN A 249 -16.01 6.82 -16.51
C GLN A 249 -17.25 7.66 -16.76
N LEU A 250 -18.04 7.30 -17.78
CA LEU A 250 -19.32 7.96 -18.03
C LEU A 250 -20.28 7.80 -16.84
N PHE A 251 -20.42 6.57 -16.33
CA PHE A 251 -21.22 6.30 -15.14
C PHE A 251 -20.76 7.12 -13.94
N LYS A 252 -19.43 7.14 -13.67
CA LYS A 252 -18.83 7.91 -12.59
C LYS A 252 -19.14 9.41 -12.71
N THR A 253 -18.98 9.98 -13.91
CA THR A 253 -19.23 11.41 -14.16
C THR A 253 -20.69 11.77 -13.97
N VAL A 254 -21.62 10.89 -14.37
CA VAL A 254 -23.07 11.13 -14.22
C VAL A 254 -23.50 11.02 -12.75
N VAL A 255 -23.00 10.00 -12.04
CA VAL A 255 -23.45 9.69 -10.67
C VAL A 255 -22.69 10.48 -9.60
N TRP A 256 -21.42 10.76 -9.83
CA TRP A 256 -20.51 11.45 -8.90
C TRP A 256 -19.75 12.58 -9.59
N SER A 257 -20.46 13.57 -10.11
CA SER A 257 -19.90 14.69 -10.91
C SER A 257 -18.78 15.46 -10.20
N GLU A 258 -18.85 15.57 -8.87
CA GLU A 258 -17.87 16.27 -8.03
C GLU A 258 -16.70 15.39 -7.56
N ALA A 259 -16.76 14.09 -7.85
CA ALA A 259 -15.68 13.19 -7.45
C ALA A 259 -14.43 13.46 -8.26
N GLY A 260 -13.48 14.18 -7.69
CA GLY A 260 -12.15 14.34 -8.25
C GLY A 260 -11.52 12.99 -8.61
N SER A 261 -10.45 12.99 -9.40
CA SER A 261 -9.72 11.74 -9.64
C SER A 261 -9.11 11.29 -8.31
N ALA A 262 -9.52 10.12 -7.84
CA ALA A 262 -9.00 9.51 -6.61
C ALA A 262 -7.47 9.29 -6.67
N TYR A 263 -6.91 9.34 -7.85
CA TYR A 263 -5.49 9.16 -8.14
C TYR A 263 -5.02 10.25 -9.09
N ASP A 264 -4.23 11.18 -8.58
CA ASP A 264 -3.40 11.98 -9.47
C ASP A 264 -2.18 11.12 -9.85
N ILE A 265 -2.20 10.57 -11.05
CA ILE A 265 -1.11 9.79 -11.61
C ILE A 265 0.20 10.61 -11.64
N ARG A 266 0.09 11.95 -11.70
CA ARG A 266 1.22 12.86 -11.69
C ARG A 266 2.03 12.72 -10.42
N ASN A 267 1.39 12.51 -9.26
CA ASN A 267 2.10 12.35 -7.99
C ASN A 267 2.99 11.10 -7.97
N TYR A 268 2.59 10.02 -8.65
CA TYR A 268 3.45 8.83 -8.78
C TYR A 268 4.66 9.07 -9.70
N LEU A 269 4.50 9.98 -10.65
CA LEU A 269 5.56 10.35 -11.59
C LEU A 269 6.43 11.51 -11.05
N ALA A 270 6.05 12.14 -9.94
CA ALA A 270 6.83 13.19 -9.30
C ALA A 270 8.09 12.63 -8.60
N LYS A 271 9.10 13.45 -8.41
CA LYS A 271 10.31 13.10 -7.65
C LYS A 271 9.99 12.68 -6.23
N ASP A 272 9.05 13.39 -5.58
CA ASP A 272 8.47 13.03 -4.29
C ASP A 272 6.94 13.06 -4.39
N TYR A 273 6.31 11.93 -4.04
CA TYR A 273 4.85 11.80 -4.03
C TYR A 273 4.15 12.79 -3.09
N TYR A 274 4.78 13.06 -1.94
CA TYR A 274 4.24 13.95 -0.91
C TYR A 274 4.57 15.43 -1.15
N ALA A 275 5.52 15.69 -2.07
CA ALA A 275 5.90 17.03 -2.49
C ALA A 275 6.00 17.10 -4.03
N PRO A 276 4.86 16.96 -4.76
CA PRO A 276 4.86 16.93 -6.24
C PRO A 276 5.40 18.22 -6.87
N SER A 277 5.43 19.27 -6.08
CA SER A 277 6.01 20.56 -6.42
C SER A 277 7.52 20.53 -6.68
N GLN A 278 8.24 19.51 -6.23
CA GLN A 278 9.66 19.31 -6.54
C GLN A 278 9.92 18.89 -8.00
N GLY A 279 8.85 18.76 -8.78
CA GLY A 279 8.91 18.44 -10.21
C GLY A 279 8.73 16.95 -10.49
N MET A 280 8.69 16.66 -11.80
CA MET A 280 8.52 15.30 -12.31
C MET A 280 9.86 14.56 -12.30
N GLU A 281 9.80 13.24 -12.13
CA GLU A 281 10.96 12.36 -12.24
C GLU A 281 11.47 12.34 -13.68
N ASP A 282 12.79 12.31 -13.87
CA ASP A 282 13.41 12.13 -15.15
C ASP A 282 13.61 10.64 -15.49
N TRP A 283 14.08 10.37 -16.69
CA TRP A 283 14.31 9.00 -17.14
C TRP A 283 15.37 8.27 -16.29
N ALA A 284 16.42 8.98 -15.89
CA ALA A 284 17.46 8.41 -15.03
C ALA A 284 16.94 8.06 -13.65
N GLY A 285 16.07 8.92 -13.11
CA GLY A 285 15.41 8.68 -11.84
C GLY A 285 14.46 7.48 -11.88
N PHE A 286 13.69 7.27 -12.95
CA PHE A 286 12.87 6.06 -13.12
C PHE A 286 13.72 4.78 -13.21
N VAL A 287 14.85 4.82 -13.92
CA VAL A 287 15.80 3.70 -13.95
C VAL A 287 16.36 3.44 -12.54
N ASN A 288 16.73 4.48 -11.82
CA ASN A 288 17.21 4.36 -10.45
C ASN A 288 16.14 3.78 -9.51
N ARG A 289 14.89 4.24 -9.61
CA ARG A 289 13.75 3.65 -8.87
C ARG A 289 13.60 2.17 -9.17
N PHE A 290 13.64 1.78 -10.44
CA PHE A 290 13.54 0.37 -10.84
C PHE A 290 14.67 -0.46 -10.22
N LEU A 291 15.91 0.00 -10.26
CA LEU A 291 17.06 -0.72 -9.74
C LEU A 291 17.00 -0.86 -8.22
N ILE A 292 16.71 0.22 -7.49
CA ILE A 292 16.65 0.22 -6.04
C ILE A 292 15.45 -0.59 -5.56
N ASN A 293 14.25 -0.37 -6.13
CA ASN A 293 13.06 -1.15 -5.77
C ASN A 293 13.24 -2.63 -6.09
N SER A 294 13.89 -3.00 -7.20
CA SER A 294 14.22 -4.39 -7.49
C SER A 294 15.05 -5.02 -6.36
N GLN A 295 16.05 -4.31 -5.83
CA GLN A 295 16.84 -4.80 -4.70
C GLN A 295 15.99 -4.90 -3.43
N ILE A 296 15.22 -3.87 -3.08
CA ILE A 296 14.37 -3.85 -1.89
C ILE A 296 13.36 -5.01 -1.92
N TYR A 297 12.61 -5.14 -3.01
CA TYR A 297 11.51 -6.09 -3.07
C TYR A 297 11.96 -7.53 -3.34
N LEU A 298 12.97 -7.75 -4.18
CA LEU A 298 13.42 -9.10 -4.52
C LEU A 298 14.45 -9.62 -3.53
N SER A 299 15.56 -8.89 -3.28
CA SER A 299 16.66 -9.42 -2.47
C SER A 299 16.37 -9.37 -0.98
N ALA A 300 15.50 -8.47 -0.53
CA ALA A 300 15.18 -8.35 0.88
C ALA A 300 13.80 -8.97 1.18
N PHE A 301 12.68 -8.31 0.83
CA PHE A 301 11.36 -8.78 1.24
C PHE A 301 11.00 -10.16 0.71
N LEU A 302 11.19 -10.44 -0.59
CA LEU A 302 10.89 -11.76 -1.13
C LEU A 302 11.75 -12.86 -0.47
N CYS A 303 13.06 -12.60 -0.26
CA CYS A 303 13.96 -13.56 0.40
C CYS A 303 13.58 -13.79 1.87
N GLN A 304 13.11 -12.76 2.59
CA GLN A 304 12.56 -12.92 3.94
C GLN A 304 11.27 -13.76 3.93
N MET A 305 10.35 -13.47 3.02
CA MET A 305 9.11 -14.25 2.89
C MET A 305 9.37 -15.72 2.58
N MET A 306 10.41 -16.02 1.81
CA MET A 306 10.86 -17.39 1.49
C MET A 306 11.72 -18.01 2.60
N GLY A 307 12.04 -17.29 3.65
CA GLY A 307 12.89 -17.78 4.74
C GLY A 307 14.35 -17.97 4.35
N ILE A 308 14.81 -17.35 3.27
CA ILE A 308 16.22 -17.42 2.80
C ILE A 308 17.12 -16.55 3.67
N ILE A 309 16.59 -15.41 4.11
CA ILE A 309 17.27 -14.51 5.05
C ILE A 309 16.40 -14.25 6.27
N PRO A 310 16.98 -13.95 7.44
CA PRO A 310 16.23 -13.64 8.63
C PRO A 310 15.43 -12.33 8.47
N GLU A 311 14.35 -12.21 9.21
CA GLU A 311 13.61 -10.96 9.36
C GLU A 311 14.49 -9.94 10.09
N THR A 312 14.60 -8.74 9.52
CA THR A 312 15.31 -7.63 10.16
C THR A 312 14.32 -6.69 10.83
N PRO A 313 14.62 -6.14 12.03
CA PRO A 313 13.75 -5.20 12.73
C PRO A 313 13.62 -3.83 12.03
N SER A 314 14.50 -3.52 11.11
CA SER A 314 14.53 -2.24 10.41
C SER A 314 13.45 -2.16 9.33
N ASN A 315 12.82 -0.99 9.18
CA ASN A 315 11.88 -0.70 8.11
C ASN A 315 12.51 -0.77 6.70
N LEU A 316 13.84 -0.74 6.62
CA LEU A 316 14.61 -0.94 5.39
C LEU A 316 15.49 -2.19 5.56
N PRO A 317 15.04 -3.34 5.04
CA PRO A 317 15.82 -4.57 5.11
C PRO A 317 17.09 -4.46 4.26
N GLN A 318 18.14 -5.15 4.68
CA GLN A 318 19.42 -5.17 3.96
C GLN A 318 19.24 -5.72 2.54
N THR A 319 19.47 -4.87 1.56
CA THR A 319 19.45 -5.22 0.14
C THR A 319 20.78 -5.87 -0.27
N ASP A 320 20.73 -6.68 -1.33
CA ASP A 320 21.90 -7.35 -1.90
C ASP A 320 21.74 -7.48 -3.42
N VAL A 321 22.70 -6.93 -4.14
CA VAL A 321 22.68 -6.92 -5.61
C VAL A 321 22.78 -8.34 -6.18
N TRP A 322 23.63 -9.21 -5.60
CA TRP A 322 23.83 -10.57 -6.11
C TRP A 322 22.59 -11.43 -5.94
N ARG A 323 21.89 -11.32 -4.82
CA ARG A 323 20.58 -11.98 -4.64
C ARG A 323 19.58 -11.53 -5.69
N THR A 324 19.52 -10.23 -5.96
CA THR A 324 18.64 -9.66 -7.01
C THR A 324 18.99 -10.25 -8.38
N VAL A 325 20.27 -10.28 -8.74
CA VAL A 325 20.76 -10.84 -10.01
C VAL A 325 20.39 -12.34 -10.12
N ILE A 326 20.59 -13.12 -9.06
CA ILE A 326 20.22 -14.54 -9.04
C ILE A 326 18.72 -14.72 -9.29
N ILE A 327 17.85 -13.91 -8.65
CA ILE A 327 16.41 -13.99 -8.85
C ILE A 327 16.04 -13.64 -10.29
N TYR A 328 16.66 -12.62 -10.89
CA TYR A 328 16.43 -12.30 -12.31
C TYR A 328 16.92 -13.41 -13.24
N LEU A 329 18.09 -14.01 -12.97
CA LEU A 329 18.59 -15.15 -13.74
C LEU A 329 17.62 -16.34 -13.66
N LEU A 330 17.09 -16.65 -12.47
CA LEU A 330 16.06 -17.68 -12.30
C LEU A 330 14.77 -17.33 -13.02
N TYR A 331 14.35 -16.07 -12.97
CA TYR A 331 13.15 -15.59 -13.65
C TYR A 331 13.29 -15.71 -15.18
N PHE A 332 14.35 -15.16 -15.80
CA PHE A 332 14.50 -15.18 -17.24
C PHE A 332 14.79 -16.59 -17.79
N SER A 333 15.60 -17.40 -17.08
CA SER A 333 15.80 -18.81 -17.45
C SER A 333 14.52 -19.62 -17.33
N GLY A 334 13.73 -19.38 -16.26
CA GLY A 334 12.41 -19.96 -16.08
C GLY A 334 11.48 -19.59 -17.22
N LEU A 335 11.42 -18.30 -17.62
CA LEU A 335 10.60 -17.80 -18.71
C LEU A 335 10.95 -18.48 -20.04
N ALA A 336 12.24 -18.59 -20.36
CA ALA A 336 12.73 -19.27 -21.56
C ALA A 336 12.35 -20.76 -21.60
N ILE A 337 12.42 -21.44 -20.46
CA ILE A 337 12.07 -22.86 -20.35
C ILE A 337 10.56 -23.10 -20.47
N VAL A 338 9.74 -22.32 -19.75
CA VAL A 338 8.28 -22.52 -19.75
C VAL A 338 7.63 -22.05 -21.04
N PHE A 339 8.28 -21.19 -21.82
CA PHE A 339 7.75 -20.64 -23.08
C PHE A 339 7.21 -21.72 -24.02
N ARG A 340 7.92 -22.85 -24.14
CA ARG A 340 7.54 -23.99 -24.99
C ARG A 340 6.89 -25.15 -24.24
N ARG A 341 6.89 -25.12 -22.90
CA ARG A 341 6.47 -26.29 -22.09
C ARG A 341 5.13 -26.11 -21.39
N ASN A 342 4.83 -24.91 -20.90
CA ASN A 342 3.61 -24.68 -20.12
C ASN A 342 3.10 -23.26 -20.32
N MET A 343 1.97 -23.16 -21.04
CA MET A 343 1.36 -21.87 -21.37
C MET A 343 0.83 -21.12 -20.13
N ALA A 344 0.37 -21.86 -19.11
CA ALA A 344 -0.12 -21.24 -17.88
C ALA A 344 1.02 -20.61 -17.09
N LEU A 345 2.15 -21.30 -16.92
CA LEU A 345 3.32 -20.74 -16.25
C LEU A 345 3.96 -19.61 -17.08
N LEU A 346 3.91 -19.69 -18.41
CA LEU A 346 4.35 -18.56 -19.25
C LEU A 346 3.51 -17.32 -18.98
N PHE A 347 2.17 -17.47 -18.91
CA PHE A 347 1.31 -16.33 -18.59
C PHE A 347 1.61 -15.78 -17.19
N VAL A 348 1.74 -16.65 -16.19
CA VAL A 348 2.10 -16.22 -14.81
C VAL A 348 3.44 -15.49 -14.80
N GLY A 349 4.45 -15.98 -15.53
CA GLY A 349 5.75 -15.31 -15.67
C GLY A 349 5.62 -13.92 -16.27
N ILE A 350 4.91 -13.79 -17.41
CA ILE A 350 4.66 -12.48 -18.05
C ILE A 350 3.89 -11.57 -17.10
N TYR A 351 2.86 -12.09 -16.43
CA TYR A 351 2.02 -11.34 -15.50
C TYR A 351 2.85 -10.74 -14.36
N ILE A 352 3.61 -11.58 -13.61
CA ILE A 352 4.44 -11.09 -12.50
C ILE A 352 5.54 -10.16 -12.98
N GLY A 353 6.09 -10.40 -14.18
CA GLY A 353 7.09 -9.53 -14.78
C GLY A 353 6.56 -8.13 -15.05
N VAL A 354 5.40 -8.01 -15.72
CA VAL A 354 4.77 -6.71 -16.03
C VAL A 354 4.32 -6.01 -14.74
N MET A 355 3.68 -6.73 -13.80
CA MET A 355 3.20 -6.15 -12.55
C MET A 355 4.35 -5.64 -11.69
N ASN A 356 5.43 -6.43 -11.52
CA ASN A 356 6.59 -6.00 -10.75
C ASN A 356 7.37 -4.88 -11.46
N PHE A 357 7.52 -4.93 -12.79
CA PHE A 357 8.14 -3.85 -13.55
C PHE A 357 7.40 -2.53 -13.31
N ALA A 358 6.09 -2.51 -13.49
CA ALA A 358 5.27 -1.32 -13.25
C ALA A 358 5.37 -0.86 -11.77
N SER A 359 5.37 -1.80 -10.82
CA SER A 359 5.54 -1.47 -9.40
C SER A 359 6.91 -0.84 -9.13
N PHE A 360 7.99 -1.43 -9.63
CA PHE A 360 9.36 -0.96 -9.33
C PHE A 360 9.68 0.39 -9.97
N VAL A 361 9.06 0.72 -11.10
CA VAL A 361 9.20 2.03 -11.74
C VAL A 361 8.36 3.10 -11.02
N LEU A 362 7.13 2.78 -10.61
CA LEU A 362 6.18 3.77 -10.08
C LEU A 362 6.27 3.99 -8.58
N LEU A 363 6.71 2.97 -7.80
CA LEU A 363 6.79 3.10 -6.35
C LEU A 363 7.93 4.04 -5.94
N GLN A 364 7.64 4.90 -4.99
CA GLN A 364 8.65 5.72 -4.34
C GLN A 364 9.59 4.82 -3.51
N ILE A 365 10.89 5.08 -3.53
CA ILE A 365 11.90 4.29 -2.82
C ILE A 365 11.63 4.27 -1.30
N ILE A 366 11.15 5.41 -0.77
CA ILE A 366 10.80 5.56 0.66
C ILE A 366 9.64 4.66 1.13
N TRP A 367 8.89 4.05 0.19
CA TRP A 367 7.77 3.17 0.53
C TRP A 367 8.15 1.70 0.70
N GLY A 368 9.41 1.38 0.87
CA GLY A 368 9.90 0.01 1.06
C GLY A 368 9.09 -0.77 2.10
N GLN A 369 8.02 -1.44 1.66
CA GLN A 369 7.09 -2.20 2.51
C GLN A 369 6.79 -3.56 1.88
N ASP A 370 6.83 -4.61 2.69
CA ASP A 370 6.61 -6.00 2.26
C ASP A 370 5.22 -6.22 1.63
N ARG A 371 4.19 -5.45 2.03
CA ARG A 371 2.82 -5.52 1.47
C ARG A 371 2.75 -5.31 -0.03
N LEU A 372 3.71 -4.59 -0.61
CA LEU A 372 3.68 -4.25 -2.04
C LEU A 372 4.13 -5.40 -2.94
N ILE A 373 4.90 -6.36 -2.42
CA ILE A 373 5.27 -7.58 -3.16
C ILE A 373 4.47 -8.81 -2.70
N MET A 374 3.99 -8.80 -1.46
CA MET A 374 3.24 -9.90 -0.85
C MET A 374 2.03 -10.33 -1.71
N ILE A 375 1.35 -9.38 -2.34
CA ILE A 375 0.18 -9.63 -3.21
C ILE A 375 0.49 -10.53 -4.40
N TYR A 376 1.75 -10.62 -4.84
CA TYR A 376 2.20 -11.47 -5.93
C TYR A 376 2.89 -12.75 -5.44
N TYR A 377 3.11 -12.92 -4.14
CA TYR A 377 3.90 -13.99 -3.57
C TYR A 377 3.47 -15.40 -4.02
N PRO A 378 2.17 -15.79 -3.99
CA PRO A 378 1.76 -17.12 -4.45
C PRO A 378 2.07 -17.35 -5.93
N LEU A 379 2.00 -16.33 -6.77
CA LEU A 379 2.29 -16.42 -8.20
C LEU A 379 3.80 -16.45 -8.47
N ILE A 380 4.58 -15.69 -7.71
CA ILE A 380 6.05 -15.70 -7.77
C ILE A 380 6.55 -17.11 -7.42
N LEU A 381 6.05 -17.70 -6.33
CA LEU A 381 6.37 -19.08 -5.96
C LEU A 381 5.99 -20.06 -7.05
N LEU A 382 4.75 -19.96 -7.56
CA LEU A 382 4.26 -20.84 -8.63
C LEU A 382 5.17 -20.78 -9.86
N PHE A 383 5.59 -19.60 -10.26
CA PHE A 383 6.45 -19.43 -11.42
C PHE A 383 7.90 -19.90 -11.17
N LEU A 384 8.53 -19.50 -10.05
CA LEU A 384 9.91 -19.88 -9.74
C LEU A 384 10.03 -21.41 -9.55
N LEU A 385 9.11 -22.00 -8.78
CA LEU A 385 9.10 -23.45 -8.59
C LEU A 385 8.80 -24.20 -9.90
N GLY A 386 7.92 -23.65 -10.74
CA GLY A 386 7.63 -24.19 -12.06
C GLY A 386 8.85 -24.14 -13.00
N GLY A 387 9.52 -23.01 -13.05
CA GLY A 387 10.75 -22.81 -13.82
C GLY A 387 11.85 -23.79 -13.39
N LEU A 388 12.13 -23.87 -12.09
CA LEU A 388 13.08 -24.82 -11.50
C LEU A 388 12.70 -26.27 -11.80
N CYS A 389 11.45 -26.64 -11.63
CA CYS A 389 10.96 -27.98 -11.92
C CYS A 389 11.23 -28.38 -13.38
N TYR A 390 10.89 -27.52 -14.34
CA TYR A 390 11.16 -27.77 -15.76
C TYR A 390 12.65 -27.68 -16.13
N MET A 391 13.43 -26.87 -15.44
CA MET A 391 14.87 -26.81 -15.60
C MET A 391 15.54 -28.14 -15.25
N PHE A 392 15.19 -28.70 -14.07
CA PHE A 392 15.70 -30.02 -13.66
C PHE A 392 15.12 -31.21 -14.45
N GLN A 393 14.10 -31.02 -15.25
CA GLN A 393 13.62 -32.03 -16.20
C GLN A 393 14.38 -32.01 -17.53
N SER A 394 15.19 -30.98 -17.80
CA SER A 394 16.01 -30.90 -19.02
C SER A 394 17.07 -32.00 -19.01
N LYS A 395 17.47 -32.50 -20.21
CA LYS A 395 18.41 -33.61 -20.34
C LYS A 395 19.72 -33.45 -19.53
N PRO A 396 20.41 -32.28 -19.55
CA PRO A 396 21.64 -32.12 -18.82
C PRO A 396 21.48 -32.13 -17.30
N LEU A 397 20.36 -31.63 -16.79
CA LEU A 397 20.15 -31.43 -15.35
C LEU A 397 19.25 -32.51 -14.70
N ARG A 398 18.72 -33.44 -15.46
CA ARG A 398 17.77 -34.47 -14.97
C ARG A 398 18.32 -35.32 -13.82
N LYS A 399 19.61 -35.62 -13.83
CA LYS A 399 20.27 -36.36 -12.74
C LYS A 399 20.31 -35.60 -11.43
N PHE A 400 20.18 -34.29 -11.46
CA PHE A 400 20.16 -33.39 -10.30
C PHE A 400 18.74 -33.07 -9.83
N PHE A 401 17.71 -33.74 -10.34
CA PHE A 401 16.32 -33.47 -9.95
C PHE A 401 16.09 -33.59 -8.43
N PHE A 402 16.91 -34.36 -7.73
CA PHE A 402 16.85 -34.47 -6.26
C PHE A 402 17.08 -33.13 -5.53
N ILE A 403 17.74 -32.17 -6.18
CA ILE A 403 17.96 -30.82 -5.61
C ILE A 403 16.62 -30.08 -5.45
N TYR A 404 15.64 -30.31 -6.33
CA TYR A 404 14.35 -29.64 -6.28
C TYR A 404 13.59 -29.88 -4.95
N PRO A 405 13.34 -31.13 -4.48
CA PRO A 405 12.73 -31.36 -3.18
C PRO A 405 13.59 -30.87 -2.00
N VAL A 406 14.92 -30.87 -2.11
CA VAL A 406 15.81 -30.30 -1.09
C VAL A 406 15.60 -28.81 -0.97
N LEU A 407 15.57 -28.08 -2.09
CA LEU A 407 15.27 -26.64 -2.09
C LEU A 407 13.89 -26.33 -1.49
N LEU A 408 12.87 -27.14 -1.84
CA LEU A 408 11.54 -27.00 -1.23
C LEU A 408 11.60 -27.16 0.29
N PHE A 409 12.33 -28.16 0.77
CA PHE A 409 12.48 -28.40 2.20
C PHE A 409 13.20 -27.25 2.92
N VAL A 410 14.27 -26.71 2.33
CA VAL A 410 15.01 -25.56 2.87
C VAL A 410 14.12 -24.32 2.95
N VAL A 411 13.41 -23.97 1.86
CA VAL A 411 12.49 -22.82 1.83
C VAL A 411 11.35 -23.02 2.83
N CYS A 412 10.79 -24.23 2.92
CA CYS A 412 9.74 -24.54 3.89
C CYS A 412 10.24 -24.36 5.34
N GLY A 413 11.42 -24.88 5.65
CA GLY A 413 12.05 -24.74 6.96
C GLY A 413 12.30 -23.29 7.34
N GLY A 414 12.87 -22.51 6.42
CA GLY A 414 13.14 -21.09 6.62
C GLY A 414 11.85 -20.28 6.82
N THR A 415 10.84 -20.51 5.98
CA THR A 415 9.52 -19.86 6.12
C THR A 415 8.87 -20.20 7.47
N LEU A 416 8.95 -21.48 7.91
CA LEU A 416 8.43 -21.91 9.21
C LEU A 416 9.13 -21.24 10.37
N ILE A 417 10.46 -21.11 10.33
CA ILE A 417 11.24 -20.46 11.40
C ILE A 417 10.80 -19.01 11.58
N ILE A 418 10.73 -18.25 10.48
CA ILE A 418 10.29 -16.85 10.53
C ILE A 418 8.85 -16.75 11.01
N SER A 419 7.96 -17.59 10.48
CA SER A 419 6.55 -17.58 10.84
C SER A 419 6.32 -17.96 12.31
N LYS A 420 7.07 -18.96 12.83
CA LYS A 420 7.07 -19.30 14.26
C LYS A 420 7.46 -18.10 15.12
N ASN A 421 8.50 -17.36 14.74
CA ASN A 421 8.97 -16.21 15.51
C ASN A 421 7.93 -15.07 15.49
N ARG A 422 7.29 -14.80 14.37
CA ARG A 422 6.22 -13.80 14.26
C ARG A 422 4.98 -14.20 15.09
N VAL A 423 4.56 -15.44 14.98
CA VAL A 423 3.44 -15.98 15.78
C VAL A 423 3.77 -15.90 17.26
N ALA A 424 4.97 -16.31 17.69
CA ALA A 424 5.38 -16.25 19.09
C ALA A 424 5.34 -14.82 19.65
N ARG A 425 5.68 -13.82 18.85
CA ARG A 425 5.54 -12.40 19.25
C ARG A 425 4.09 -11.94 19.34
N ASN A 426 3.20 -12.50 18.52
CA ASN A 426 1.78 -12.11 18.49
C ASN A 426 0.89 -12.85 19.49
N ILE A 427 1.27 -14.03 19.96
CA ILE A 427 0.48 -14.83 20.93
C ILE A 427 0.11 -14.01 22.19
N PRO A 428 1.03 -13.28 22.86
CA PRO A 428 0.66 -12.46 24.00
C PRO A 428 -0.37 -11.38 23.65
N VAL A 429 -0.26 -10.75 22.46
CA VAL A 429 -1.21 -9.75 21.99
C VAL A 429 -2.59 -10.38 21.81
N LEU A 430 -2.66 -11.54 21.16
CA LEU A 430 -3.90 -12.28 20.95
C LEU A 430 -4.55 -12.67 22.29
N GLN A 431 -3.77 -13.19 23.23
CA GLN A 431 -4.25 -13.57 24.57
C GLN A 431 -4.82 -12.37 25.32
N GLN A 432 -4.11 -11.25 25.37
CA GLN A 432 -4.59 -10.05 26.06
C GLN A 432 -5.81 -9.43 25.36
N ASN A 433 -5.85 -9.44 24.04
CA ASN A 433 -7.04 -9.02 23.29
C ASN A 433 -8.27 -9.88 23.64
N MET A 434 -8.10 -11.20 23.82
CA MET A 434 -9.19 -12.11 24.24
C MET A 434 -9.64 -11.85 25.70
N LEU A 435 -8.76 -11.36 26.56
CA LEU A 435 -9.06 -10.95 27.95
C LEU A 435 -9.68 -9.54 28.03
N GLY A 436 -9.83 -8.83 26.90
CA GLY A 436 -10.43 -7.50 26.85
C GLY A 436 -9.42 -6.35 26.83
N GLU A 437 -8.11 -6.63 26.94
CA GLU A 437 -7.04 -5.62 26.88
C GLU A 437 -6.72 -5.24 25.43
N THR A 438 -7.64 -4.50 24.82
CA THR A 438 -7.62 -4.21 23.37
C THR A 438 -6.44 -3.34 22.92
N LEU A 439 -5.79 -2.60 23.82
CA LEU A 439 -4.65 -1.72 23.55
C LEU A 439 -3.30 -2.34 23.89
N TYR A 440 -3.28 -3.60 24.37
CA TYR A 440 -2.03 -4.30 24.69
C TYR A 440 -1.09 -4.36 23.48
N GLY A 441 0.19 -4.08 23.71
CA GLY A 441 1.23 -4.04 22.67
C GLY A 441 1.41 -2.67 22.00
N LEU A 442 0.56 -1.66 22.29
CA LEU A 442 0.86 -0.27 21.96
C LEU A 442 1.80 0.35 22.99
N THR A 443 2.62 1.29 22.57
CA THR A 443 3.44 2.11 23.45
C THR A 443 2.58 3.07 24.29
N PRO A 444 3.04 3.54 25.45
CA PRO A 444 2.25 4.37 26.36
C PRO A 444 1.66 5.61 25.70
N ASP A 445 2.40 6.29 24.82
CA ASP A 445 1.94 7.47 24.07
C ASP A 445 0.68 7.16 23.25
N TRP A 446 0.65 6.05 22.51
CA TRP A 446 -0.51 5.63 21.72
C TRP A 446 -1.67 5.18 22.59
N GLN A 447 -1.41 4.46 23.70
CA GLN A 447 -2.47 4.08 24.64
C GLN A 447 -3.13 5.31 25.26
N ASN A 448 -2.33 6.28 25.72
CA ASN A 448 -2.82 7.52 26.32
C ASN A 448 -3.62 8.36 25.33
N PHE A 449 -3.14 8.44 24.08
CA PHE A 449 -3.84 9.13 22.99
C PHE A 449 -5.21 8.51 22.68
N ILE A 450 -5.30 7.17 22.59
CA ILE A 450 -6.57 6.49 22.32
C ILE A 450 -7.53 6.65 23.50
N LYS A 451 -7.06 6.47 24.76
CA LYS A 451 -7.86 6.70 25.95
C LYS A 451 -8.37 8.13 26.05
N ALA A 452 -7.54 9.11 25.71
CA ALA A 452 -7.95 10.52 25.65
C ALA A 452 -9.02 10.75 24.58
N SER A 453 -8.87 10.16 23.38
CA SER A 453 -9.88 10.23 22.32
C SER A 453 -11.23 9.65 22.75
N GLN A 454 -11.21 8.45 23.37
CA GLN A 454 -12.41 7.79 23.87
C GLN A 454 -13.08 8.61 25.00
N TRP A 455 -12.29 9.11 25.93
CA TRP A 455 -12.84 9.96 27.01
C TRP A 455 -13.44 11.25 26.45
N ALA A 456 -12.78 11.92 25.52
CA ALA A 456 -13.26 13.14 24.89
C ALA A 456 -14.61 12.90 24.17
N ALA A 457 -14.77 11.75 23.50
CA ALA A 457 -16.02 11.41 22.84
C ALA A 457 -17.20 11.22 23.81
N HIS A 458 -16.97 10.71 25.02
CA HIS A 458 -18.02 10.39 25.98
C HIS A 458 -18.32 11.53 26.97
N ASN A 459 -17.36 12.41 27.25
CA ASN A 459 -17.46 13.38 28.32
C ASN A 459 -17.54 14.85 27.88
N LEU A 460 -17.16 15.15 26.61
CA LEU A 460 -17.28 16.50 26.06
C LEU A 460 -18.63 16.69 25.35
N GLU A 461 -19.05 17.93 25.19
CA GLU A 461 -20.28 18.32 24.52
C GLU A 461 -20.38 17.66 23.12
N LYS A 462 -21.55 17.19 22.73
CA LYS A 462 -21.72 16.41 21.49
C LYS A 462 -21.40 17.20 20.22
N ASP A 463 -21.63 18.49 20.23
CA ASP A 463 -21.41 19.44 19.15
C ASP A 463 -20.00 20.06 19.17
N ALA A 464 -19.23 19.85 20.25
CA ALA A 464 -17.88 20.39 20.35
C ALA A 464 -16.96 19.85 19.26
N VAL A 465 -16.21 20.76 18.63
CA VAL A 465 -15.20 20.47 17.62
C VAL A 465 -13.87 20.14 18.29
N ILE A 466 -13.43 18.89 18.13
CA ILE A 466 -12.23 18.39 18.81
C ILE A 466 -11.12 18.15 17.78
N VAL A 467 -9.98 18.75 18.03
CA VAL A 467 -8.77 18.55 17.22
C VAL A 467 -7.99 17.34 17.68
N SER A 468 -7.55 16.52 16.72
CA SER A 468 -6.68 15.38 16.97
C SER A 468 -5.55 15.30 15.94
N ARG A 469 -4.34 14.94 16.37
CA ARG A 469 -3.19 14.74 15.47
C ARG A 469 -3.38 13.62 14.47
N LYS A 470 -4.14 12.59 14.86
CA LYS A 470 -4.51 11.43 14.04
C LYS A 470 -6.04 11.27 14.07
N ALA A 471 -6.73 12.23 13.47
CA ALA A 471 -8.19 12.35 13.52
C ALA A 471 -8.92 11.07 13.07
N SER A 472 -8.42 10.37 12.03
CA SER A 472 -8.99 9.11 11.56
C SER A 472 -8.88 8.00 12.60
N ILE A 473 -7.74 7.89 13.31
CA ILE A 473 -7.55 6.90 14.38
C ILE A 473 -8.45 7.23 15.57
N SER A 474 -8.49 8.50 16.01
CA SER A 474 -9.40 8.96 17.07
C SER A 474 -10.86 8.60 16.74
N LYS A 475 -11.31 8.87 15.51
CA LYS A 475 -12.68 8.55 15.06
C LYS A 475 -12.99 7.06 15.17
N ILE A 476 -12.08 6.18 14.73
CA ILE A 476 -12.31 4.73 14.76
C ILE A 476 -12.43 4.18 16.18
N TYR A 477 -11.61 4.69 17.13
CA TYR A 477 -11.65 4.20 18.51
C TYR A 477 -12.72 4.86 19.39
N ALA A 478 -13.14 6.06 19.03
CA ALA A 478 -14.07 6.86 19.86
C ALA A 478 -15.48 6.97 19.25
N ASP A 479 -15.68 6.51 18.03
CA ASP A 479 -16.94 6.61 17.25
C ASP A 479 -17.52 8.05 17.24
N ARG A 480 -16.61 9.04 17.14
CA ARG A 480 -16.92 10.47 17.06
C ARG A 480 -16.00 11.12 16.05
N ASP A 481 -16.50 12.17 15.39
CA ASP A 481 -15.67 12.95 14.46
C ASP A 481 -14.65 13.80 15.21
N PHE A 482 -13.42 13.76 14.70
CA PHE A 482 -12.31 14.62 15.09
C PHE A 482 -11.80 15.33 13.86
N THR A 483 -11.27 16.53 14.03
CA THR A 483 -10.65 17.29 12.95
C THR A 483 -9.14 17.35 13.10
N GLY A 484 -8.42 17.49 11.98
CA GLY A 484 -6.98 17.69 11.97
C GLY A 484 -6.65 19.18 11.88
N LEU A 485 -5.48 19.57 12.36
CA LEU A 485 -4.90 20.87 12.04
C LEU A 485 -3.78 20.71 11.02
N PRO A 486 -3.61 21.67 10.09
CA PRO A 486 -2.42 21.74 9.26
C PRO A 486 -1.18 21.91 10.14
N ALA A 487 -0.07 21.32 9.75
CA ALA A 487 1.17 21.45 10.53
C ALA A 487 1.64 22.91 10.60
N THR A 488 1.37 23.69 9.57
CA THR A 488 1.64 25.12 9.45
C THR A 488 0.50 25.79 8.70
N LEU A 489 0.26 27.07 8.94
CA LEU A 489 -0.60 27.87 8.08
C LEU A 489 0.15 28.30 6.82
N THR A 490 -0.58 28.55 5.75
CA THR A 490 -0.04 29.06 4.49
C THR A 490 -0.65 30.41 4.19
N VAL A 491 0.20 31.39 3.89
CA VAL A 491 -0.21 32.76 3.59
C VAL A 491 0.41 33.24 2.27
N PRO A 492 -0.28 34.10 1.52
CA PRO A 492 0.35 34.81 0.41
C PRO A 492 1.48 35.74 0.90
N LEU A 493 2.49 35.91 0.08
CA LEU A 493 3.62 36.84 0.40
C LEU A 493 3.14 38.25 0.69
N ASP A 494 2.15 38.74 -0.03
CA ASP A 494 1.55 40.07 0.15
C ASP A 494 0.96 40.27 1.57
N THR A 495 0.52 39.17 2.20
CA THR A 495 0.04 39.23 3.59
C THR A 495 1.15 39.64 4.57
N LEU A 496 2.38 39.22 4.35
CA LEU A 496 3.52 39.61 5.16
C LEU A 496 3.82 41.14 5.04
N GLU A 497 3.72 41.68 3.83
CA GLU A 497 3.87 43.10 3.61
C GLU A 497 2.77 43.92 4.32
N TYR A 498 1.52 43.42 4.22
CA TYR A 498 0.41 44.05 4.94
C TYR A 498 0.61 44.03 6.46
N LEU A 499 1.03 42.87 6.99
CA LEU A 499 1.27 42.73 8.42
C LEU A 499 2.46 43.60 8.91
N LYS A 500 3.53 43.70 8.10
CA LYS A 500 4.64 44.59 8.35
C LYS A 500 4.19 46.05 8.44
N LYS A 501 3.41 46.52 7.45
CA LYS A 501 2.89 47.91 7.41
C LYS A 501 2.01 48.28 8.61
N ASN A 502 1.36 47.27 9.23
CA ASN A 502 0.46 47.47 10.35
C ASN A 502 1.12 47.17 11.72
N GLU A 503 2.46 47.08 11.78
CA GLU A 503 3.27 46.82 12.99
C GLU A 503 2.83 45.55 13.78
N LYS A 504 2.16 44.64 13.15
CA LYS A 504 1.78 43.35 13.77
C LYS A 504 2.95 42.38 13.64
N ALA A 505 3.84 42.43 14.65
CA ALA A 505 4.97 41.51 14.77
C ALA A 505 4.64 40.31 15.66
N PRO A 506 5.52 39.33 15.75
CA PRO A 506 6.52 38.89 14.80
C PRO A 506 6.03 37.69 13.97
N PHE A 507 6.47 37.63 12.73
CA PHE A 507 6.20 36.45 11.90
C PHE A 507 7.22 35.38 12.17
N ILE A 508 6.75 34.17 12.40
CA ILE A 508 7.59 33.00 12.40
C ILE A 508 7.32 32.26 11.13
N ILE A 509 8.26 32.33 10.22
CA ILE A 509 8.23 31.59 8.96
C ILE A 509 9.15 30.40 9.17
N ALA A 510 8.59 29.26 9.46
CA ALA A 510 9.38 28.09 9.73
C ALA A 510 9.15 27.04 8.66
N VAL A 511 10.21 26.62 8.09
CA VAL A 511 10.24 25.38 7.34
C VAL A 511 11.43 24.62 7.83
N ASP A 512 11.23 23.73 8.65
CA ASP A 512 11.96 22.53 8.96
C ASP A 512 12.24 22.28 10.45
N LYS A 513 12.14 21.10 10.79
CA LYS A 513 12.46 20.08 11.83
C LYS A 513 12.88 20.52 13.25
N HIS A 514 13.11 21.78 13.61
CA HIS A 514 13.63 22.12 14.93
C HIS A 514 12.73 23.09 15.72
N ALA A 515 12.78 22.98 17.03
CA ALA A 515 12.04 23.83 17.96
C ALA A 515 12.61 25.25 17.98
N PHE A 516 11.73 26.26 18.14
CA PHE A 516 12.10 27.68 18.21
C PHE A 516 12.04 28.15 19.63
N TYR A 517 13.04 28.96 20.02
CA TYR A 517 13.10 29.62 21.33
C TYR A 517 13.65 31.04 21.14
N GLY A 518 12.98 32.06 21.68
CA GLY A 518 13.47 33.42 21.82
C GLY A 518 12.67 34.54 21.15
N GLU A 519 12.80 35.75 21.66
CA GLU A 519 12.04 36.95 21.27
C GLU A 519 12.64 37.73 20.09
N GLN A 520 13.92 37.50 19.74
CA GLN A 520 14.57 38.17 18.61
C GLN A 520 14.77 37.22 17.47
N LEU A 521 14.05 37.49 16.40
CA LEU A 521 13.93 36.60 15.26
C LEU A 521 14.99 36.93 14.20
N GLN A 522 15.81 35.92 13.90
CA GLN A 522 16.72 35.94 12.77
C GLN A 522 16.30 34.89 11.77
N TYR A 523 16.27 35.26 10.51
CA TYR A 523 15.78 34.37 9.43
C TYR A 523 16.95 33.72 8.73
N VAL A 524 16.81 32.44 8.46
CA VAL A 524 17.74 31.72 7.60
C VAL A 524 16.93 31.03 6.50
N ILE A 525 17.26 31.33 5.27
CA ILE A 525 16.71 30.62 4.13
C ILE A 525 17.44 29.30 4.05
N THR A 526 16.74 28.21 4.34
CA THR A 526 17.31 26.85 4.39
C THR A 526 17.27 26.11 3.06
N SER A 527 16.34 26.49 2.18
CA SER A 527 16.24 25.91 0.85
C SER A 527 15.46 26.83 -0.08
N VAL A 528 15.80 26.77 -1.36
CA VAL A 528 15.00 27.33 -2.46
C VAL A 528 14.68 26.18 -3.37
N THR A 529 13.43 25.74 -3.38
CA THR A 529 13.01 24.56 -4.15
C THR A 529 12.02 24.99 -5.24
N PRO A 530 12.26 24.72 -6.52
CA PRO A 530 11.30 25.03 -7.56
C PRO A 530 10.02 24.19 -7.38
N VAL A 531 8.87 24.87 -7.49
CA VAL A 531 7.55 24.32 -7.26
C VAL A 531 6.66 24.70 -8.41
N ASN A 532 5.95 23.78 -9.02
CA ASN A 532 5.01 24.10 -10.10
C ASN A 532 3.59 24.27 -9.53
N ILE A 533 3.08 25.48 -9.52
CA ILE A 533 1.72 25.82 -9.07
C ILE A 533 0.93 26.35 -10.28
N GLY A 534 -0.10 25.60 -10.69
CA GLY A 534 -0.97 26.02 -11.78
C GLY A 534 -0.28 26.20 -13.14
N GLY A 535 0.79 25.44 -13.40
CA GLY A 535 1.56 25.52 -14.65
C GLY A 535 2.68 26.56 -14.66
N ARG A 536 2.91 27.25 -13.55
CA ARG A 536 4.05 28.14 -13.34
C ARG A 536 5.04 27.54 -12.38
N GLU A 537 6.31 27.56 -12.72
CA GLU A 537 7.38 27.21 -11.81
C GLU A 537 7.55 28.34 -10.77
N VAL A 538 7.36 28.03 -9.51
CA VAL A 538 7.48 28.93 -8.37
C VAL A 538 8.52 28.36 -7.40
N HIS A 539 9.38 29.18 -6.83
CA HIS A 539 10.37 28.69 -5.86
C HIS A 539 9.81 28.74 -4.44
N GLN A 540 9.74 27.57 -3.81
CA GLN A 540 9.41 27.50 -2.39
C GLN A 540 10.67 27.79 -1.58
N ILE A 541 10.64 28.85 -0.76
CA ILE A 541 11.72 29.18 0.17
C ILE A 541 11.43 28.56 1.52
N GLY A 542 12.37 27.75 1.98
CA GLY A 542 12.41 27.29 3.36
C GLY A 542 13.10 28.33 4.23
N ILE A 543 12.45 28.75 5.32
CA ILE A 543 12.99 29.72 6.24
C ILE A 543 13.05 29.12 7.63
N TYR A 544 14.11 29.41 8.31
CA TYR A 544 14.39 29.00 9.66
C TYR A 544 14.50 30.24 10.58
N LEU A 545 13.84 30.17 11.73
CA LEU A 545 13.98 31.17 12.76
C LEU A 545 14.94 30.70 13.83
N MET A 546 15.85 31.57 14.24
CA MET A 546 16.90 31.25 15.19
C MET A 546 16.84 32.15 16.40
N ASP A 547 17.06 31.54 17.56
CA ASP A 547 17.48 32.24 18.78
C ASP A 547 18.94 32.68 18.64
N ASP A 548 19.29 33.85 19.20
CA ASP A 548 20.66 34.39 19.19
C ASP A 548 21.69 33.42 19.80
N SER A 549 21.29 32.58 20.74
CA SER A 549 22.17 31.57 21.36
C SER A 549 22.53 30.40 20.42
N LEU A 550 21.68 30.09 19.46
CA LEU A 550 21.87 29.01 18.48
C LEU A 550 22.44 29.51 17.14
N LYS A 551 22.50 30.86 16.98
CA LYS A 551 22.88 31.54 15.74
C LYS A 551 24.23 31.08 15.17
N ASN A 552 25.23 30.96 16.02
CA ASN A 552 26.61 30.66 15.58
C ASN A 552 26.78 29.20 15.17
N GLN A 553 26.16 28.25 15.89
CA GLN A 553 26.25 26.83 15.57
C GLN A 553 25.43 26.45 14.34
N THR A 554 24.24 27.06 14.20
CA THR A 554 23.34 26.70 13.09
C THR A 554 23.69 27.44 11.81
N SER A 555 24.30 28.64 11.89
CA SER A 555 24.75 29.42 10.71
C SER A 555 25.90 28.75 9.97
N GLU A 556 26.79 28.00 10.62
CA GLU A 556 27.82 27.20 9.96
C GLU A 556 27.17 26.03 9.22
N MET A 557 26.31 25.25 9.87
CA MET A 557 25.62 24.14 9.25
C MET A 557 24.74 24.55 8.05
N LEU A 558 24.14 25.75 8.12
CA LEU A 558 23.25 26.23 7.04
C LEU A 558 24.04 26.88 5.91
N ARG A 559 25.20 27.45 6.18
CA ARG A 559 26.13 27.93 5.15
C ARG A 559 26.67 26.75 4.30
N ASP A 560 27.02 25.66 4.96
CA ASP A 560 27.45 24.42 4.29
C ASP A 560 26.32 23.81 3.44
N ALA A 561 25.05 24.04 3.83
CA ALA A 561 23.86 23.65 3.06
C ALA A 561 23.46 24.67 1.96
N GLY A 562 24.22 25.73 1.76
CA GLY A 562 23.94 26.78 0.74
C GLY A 562 22.81 27.73 1.12
N ALA A 563 22.47 27.88 2.41
CA ALA A 563 21.42 28.78 2.88
C ALA A 563 21.83 30.25 2.90
N THR A 564 20.93 31.15 2.54
CA THR A 564 21.12 32.58 2.62
C THR A 564 20.56 33.09 3.96
N TYR A 565 21.38 33.83 4.69
CA TYR A 565 21.01 34.39 5.96
C TYR A 565 20.59 35.86 5.81
N THR A 566 19.48 36.27 6.44
CA THR A 566 19.03 37.64 6.54
C THR A 566 18.39 37.92 7.90
N ASN A 567 18.61 39.16 8.42
CA ASN A 567 18.04 39.64 9.68
C ASN A 567 16.83 40.55 9.46
N ASP A 568 16.50 40.90 8.23
CA ASP A 568 15.47 41.87 7.89
C ASP A 568 14.35 41.22 7.07
N LEU A 569 13.10 41.49 7.46
CA LEU A 569 11.91 41.05 6.74
C LEU A 569 11.86 41.63 5.30
N GLU A 570 12.38 42.88 5.10
CA GLU A 570 12.43 43.46 3.74
C GLU A 570 13.39 42.71 2.83
N ASP A 571 14.56 42.38 3.36
CA ASP A 571 15.52 41.56 2.64
C ASP A 571 14.93 40.20 2.29
N PHE A 572 14.23 39.59 3.24
CA PHE A 572 13.54 38.31 3.03
C PHE A 572 12.49 38.43 1.93
N ILE A 573 11.59 39.41 1.99
CA ILE A 573 10.54 39.61 0.99
C ILE A 573 11.19 39.88 -0.38
N ARG A 574 12.29 40.64 -0.43
CA ARG A 574 13.04 40.91 -1.64
C ARG A 574 13.63 39.62 -2.26
N GLU A 575 14.21 38.75 -1.43
CA GLU A 575 14.72 37.43 -1.90
C GLU A 575 13.60 36.54 -2.39
N CYS A 576 12.46 36.49 -1.67
CA CYS A 576 11.27 35.75 -2.12
C CYS A 576 10.79 36.20 -3.52
N ARG A 577 10.77 37.50 -3.76
CA ARG A 577 10.37 38.06 -5.06
C ARG A 577 11.32 37.73 -6.18
N LYS A 578 12.62 37.63 -5.92
CA LYS A 578 13.62 37.24 -6.92
C LYS A 578 13.37 35.84 -7.46
N VAL A 579 12.73 34.97 -6.67
CA VAL A 579 12.46 33.58 -7.00
C VAL A 579 10.96 33.28 -7.21
N ASP A 580 10.15 34.32 -7.44
CA ASP A 580 8.70 34.25 -7.67
C ASP A 580 7.92 33.47 -6.61
N LEU A 581 8.37 33.51 -5.37
CA LEU A 581 7.67 32.86 -4.26
C LEU A 581 6.39 33.62 -3.93
N VAL A 582 5.24 32.96 -3.99
CA VAL A 582 3.91 33.58 -3.81
C VAL A 582 3.21 33.16 -2.51
N THR A 583 3.65 32.07 -1.87
CA THR A 583 3.05 31.56 -0.63
C THR A 583 4.11 31.10 0.36
N LEU A 584 3.84 31.32 1.63
CA LEU A 584 4.72 30.96 2.73
C LEU A 584 3.99 30.11 3.76
N ARG A 585 4.72 29.21 4.42
CA ARG A 585 4.25 28.52 5.62
C ARG A 585 4.58 29.39 6.85
N ILE A 586 3.61 29.57 7.74
CA ILE A 586 3.72 30.51 8.85
C ILE A 586 3.23 29.94 10.19
N TYR A 587 3.86 30.33 11.27
CA TYR A 587 3.43 30.15 12.66
C TYR A 587 3.16 31.50 13.32
N ASP A 588 2.21 32.26 12.81
CA ASP A 588 1.80 33.51 13.41
C ASP A 588 0.72 33.30 14.48
N PRO A 589 0.91 33.71 15.74
CA PRO A 589 -0.07 33.51 16.81
C PRO A 589 -1.46 34.08 16.49
N ASP A 590 -1.53 35.24 15.85
CA ASP A 590 -2.81 35.88 15.50
C ASP A 590 -3.58 35.07 14.45
N MET A 591 -2.87 34.63 13.41
CA MET A 591 -3.47 33.82 12.36
C MET A 591 -3.86 32.43 12.88
N MET A 592 -3.01 31.82 13.70
CA MET A 592 -3.32 30.53 14.33
C MET A 592 -4.52 30.62 15.25
N ASN A 593 -4.59 31.66 16.09
CA ASN A 593 -5.75 31.92 16.96
C ASN A 593 -7.03 32.15 16.13
N ARG A 594 -6.96 32.99 15.10
CA ARG A 594 -8.07 33.25 14.19
C ARG A 594 -8.53 31.95 13.51
N TYR A 595 -7.60 31.13 13.04
CA TYR A 595 -7.90 29.85 12.42
C TYR A 595 -8.69 28.94 13.36
N LEU A 596 -8.30 28.86 14.66
CA LEU A 596 -9.04 28.06 15.64
C LEU A 596 -10.45 28.62 15.88
N VAL A 597 -10.58 29.95 16.00
CA VAL A 597 -11.88 30.64 16.20
C VAL A 597 -12.81 30.44 14.99
N GLU A 598 -12.33 30.69 13.77
CA GLU A 598 -13.12 30.55 12.54
C GLU A 598 -13.58 29.11 12.28
N ARG A 599 -12.83 28.14 12.74
CA ARG A 599 -13.18 26.71 12.65
C ARG A 599 -14.02 26.22 13.82
N GLY A 600 -14.33 27.09 14.79
CA GLY A 600 -15.11 26.72 15.97
C GLY A 600 -14.45 25.61 16.79
N ILE A 601 -13.10 25.63 16.92
CA ILE A 601 -12.39 24.62 17.68
C ILE A 601 -12.63 24.84 19.17
N ASP A 602 -13.14 23.82 19.87
CA ASP A 602 -13.40 23.87 21.31
C ASP A 602 -12.30 23.16 22.11
N TYR A 603 -11.79 22.04 21.58
CA TYR A 603 -10.81 21.21 22.30
C TYR A 603 -9.71 20.71 21.40
N LEU A 604 -8.52 20.55 21.99
CA LEU A 604 -7.35 19.97 21.33
C LEU A 604 -6.80 18.80 22.15
N LEU A 605 -6.51 17.71 21.46
CA LEU A 605 -5.73 16.60 22.05
C LEU A 605 -4.24 16.85 21.81
N LEU A 606 -3.45 16.86 22.87
CA LEU A 606 -2.01 17.11 22.85
C LEU A 606 -1.25 15.81 23.18
N PRO A 607 -1.15 14.85 22.26
CA PRO A 607 -0.41 13.61 22.51
C PRO A 607 1.07 13.78 22.19
N GLN A 608 1.93 13.15 22.97
CA GLN A 608 3.36 13.04 22.67
C GLN A 608 3.64 11.79 21.82
N LEU A 609 3.01 11.70 20.65
CA LEU A 609 3.14 10.52 19.77
C LEU A 609 4.56 10.40 19.23
N ARG A 610 5.17 9.23 19.40
CA ARG A 610 6.47 8.93 18.80
C ARG A 610 6.36 8.93 17.27
N GLN A 611 7.38 9.47 16.63
CA GLN A 611 7.48 9.45 15.17
C GLN A 611 7.65 8.01 14.65
N ASP A 612 8.51 7.24 15.30
CA ASP A 612 8.64 5.80 15.11
C ASP A 612 8.23 5.06 16.40
N PRO A 613 7.11 4.31 16.39
CA PRO A 613 6.63 3.60 17.58
C PRO A 613 7.61 2.53 18.10
N THR A 614 8.54 2.08 17.26
CA THR A 614 9.54 1.06 17.62
C THR A 614 10.78 1.63 18.31
N GLN A 615 10.97 2.97 18.23
CA GLN A 615 12.16 3.64 18.75
C GLN A 615 11.78 4.66 19.82
N ASN A 616 12.48 4.62 20.93
CA ASN A 616 12.39 5.64 21.98
C ASN A 616 13.54 6.66 21.84
N ASN A 617 13.54 7.43 20.76
CA ASN A 617 14.59 8.38 20.42
C ASN A 617 14.28 9.83 20.82
N GLY A 618 13.18 10.07 21.54
CA GLY A 618 12.75 11.41 21.96
C GLY A 618 12.17 12.29 20.85
N ILE A 619 11.98 11.75 19.64
CA ILE A 619 11.37 12.49 18.52
C ILE A 619 9.87 12.29 18.54
N TYR A 620 9.13 13.38 18.75
CA TYR A 620 7.67 13.35 18.84
C TYR A 620 7.01 14.14 17.72
N ILE A 621 5.76 13.75 17.38
CA ILE A 621 4.93 14.46 16.41
C ILE A 621 4.14 15.56 17.18
N ASN A 622 4.62 16.77 17.20
CA ASN A 622 4.12 17.87 18.04
C ASN A 622 3.39 18.99 17.26
N SER A 623 2.79 18.70 16.12
CA SER A 623 2.20 19.77 15.30
C SER A 623 1.08 20.55 16.00
N ILE A 624 0.23 19.91 16.82
CA ILE A 624 -0.83 20.59 17.58
C ILE A 624 -0.25 21.37 18.75
N HIS A 625 0.78 20.85 19.42
CA HIS A 625 1.47 21.57 20.50
C HIS A 625 2.00 22.93 20.05
N ARG A 626 2.42 23.06 18.79
CA ARG A 626 2.89 24.34 18.24
C ARG A 626 1.80 25.41 18.23
N TYR A 627 0.55 25.05 17.89
CA TYR A 627 -0.57 25.99 17.98
C TYR A 627 -0.77 26.48 19.42
N VAL A 628 -0.84 25.55 20.36
CA VAL A 628 -1.01 25.91 21.77
C VAL A 628 0.13 26.78 22.24
N TRP A 629 1.37 26.39 21.95
CA TRP A 629 2.56 27.14 22.40
C TRP A 629 2.62 28.55 21.80
N PHE A 630 2.48 28.71 20.49
CA PHE A 630 2.56 30.03 19.84
C PHE A 630 1.44 30.97 20.27
N ILE A 631 0.20 30.43 20.35
CA ILE A 631 -0.95 31.23 20.78
C ILE A 631 -0.79 31.65 22.24
N SER A 632 -0.33 30.77 23.13
CA SER A 632 -0.14 31.07 24.56
C SER A 632 0.94 32.15 24.83
N GLN A 633 1.92 32.26 23.93
CA GLN A 633 2.94 33.34 24.05
C GLN A 633 2.34 34.75 23.96
N LYS A 634 1.23 34.89 23.24
CA LYS A 634 0.59 36.19 23.01
C LYS A 634 -0.73 36.35 23.75
N TYR A 635 -1.46 35.27 23.94
CA TYR A 635 -2.79 35.25 24.52
C TYR A 635 -2.81 34.34 25.75
N GLU A 636 -2.46 34.91 26.91
CA GLU A 636 -2.53 34.21 28.19
C GLU A 636 -3.98 33.73 28.49
N GLY A 637 -4.11 32.55 29.04
CA GLY A 637 -5.40 31.97 29.45
C GLY A 637 -6.27 31.45 28.33
N ARG A 638 -5.83 31.47 27.05
CA ARG A 638 -6.58 30.90 25.92
C ARG A 638 -6.74 29.39 25.99
N PHE A 639 -5.94 28.71 26.75
CA PHE A 639 -5.97 27.27 26.87
C PHE A 639 -6.06 26.84 28.33
N GLN A 640 -6.96 25.90 28.60
CA GLN A 640 -7.16 25.31 29.93
C GLN A 640 -7.09 23.80 29.82
N THR A 641 -6.17 23.16 30.54
CA THR A 641 -6.09 21.70 30.61
C THR A 641 -7.32 21.14 31.35
N VAL A 642 -8.09 20.29 30.68
CA VAL A 642 -9.30 19.64 31.22
C VAL A 642 -8.96 18.30 31.84
N LYS A 643 -8.12 17.51 31.17
CA LYS A 643 -7.78 16.15 31.59
C LYS A 643 -6.44 15.73 31.01
N THR A 644 -5.67 14.98 31.79
CA THR A 644 -4.39 14.36 31.37
C THR A 644 -4.48 12.86 31.48
N PHE A 645 -4.03 12.14 30.49
CA PHE A 645 -3.96 10.70 30.43
C PHE A 645 -2.50 10.22 30.41
N GLY A 646 -2.16 9.41 31.39
CA GLY A 646 -0.81 8.87 31.58
C GLY A 646 0.16 9.83 32.27
N THR A 647 1.14 9.24 32.95
CA THR A 647 2.24 9.97 33.60
C THR A 647 3.52 9.94 32.75
N SER A 648 3.69 8.87 31.95
CA SER A 648 4.73 8.73 30.96
C SER A 648 4.14 8.97 29.58
N GLU A 649 4.73 9.85 28.78
CA GLU A 649 4.27 10.21 27.43
C GLU A 649 2.77 10.60 27.43
N PRO A 650 2.41 11.64 28.20
CA PRO A 650 1.01 11.99 28.44
C PRO A 650 0.30 12.48 27.17
N CYS A 651 -1.03 12.32 27.19
CA CYS A 651 -1.92 13.01 26.27
C CYS A 651 -2.83 13.94 27.08
N GLU A 652 -2.76 15.24 26.83
CA GLU A 652 -3.59 16.25 27.47
C GLU A 652 -4.78 16.59 26.58
N ILE A 653 -5.94 16.83 27.22
CA ILE A 653 -7.10 17.43 26.60
C ILE A 653 -7.17 18.87 27.06
N VAL A 654 -7.08 19.78 26.12
CA VAL A 654 -7.03 21.22 26.39
C VAL A 654 -8.26 21.88 25.77
N LYS A 655 -8.98 22.67 26.58
CA LYS A 655 -10.08 23.51 26.12
C LYS A 655 -9.53 24.81 25.54
N PHE A 656 -10.01 25.20 24.36
CA PHE A 656 -9.75 26.52 23.79
C PHE A 656 -10.84 27.49 24.25
N ILE A 657 -10.46 28.62 24.81
CA ILE A 657 -11.34 29.66 25.31
C ILE A 657 -11.46 30.73 24.22
N HIS A 658 -12.66 30.91 23.68
CA HIS A 658 -12.95 31.84 22.58
C HIS A 658 -12.82 33.30 22.97
#